data_34e15c3a4f25ddff677b9ef58ad1274b
#
_entry.id   34e15c3a4f25ddff677b9ef58ad1274b
#
_cell.length_a   1.000
_cell.length_b   1.000
_cell.length_c   1.000
_cell.angle_alpha   90.00
_cell.angle_beta   90.00
_cell.angle_gamma   90.00
#
_symmetry.space_group_name_H-M   'P 1'
#
loop_
_entity.id
_entity.type
_entity.pdbx_description
1 polymer ?
#
loop_
_entity_poly.entity_id
_entity_poly.type
_entity_poly.pdbx_seq_one_letter_code
_entity_poly.pdbx_strand_id
1 'polypeptide(L)'
;MIRTGLIGLVTAALLGIGAAPAAPANGADQKSDRVTDDHARTVTLITGDRVRVSGAGKPRADVERAAGREGVRFSSYRIDGHQYVVPEDARHLVREGRVDRRLFDVTALMKAEHDDRATELPLTVDGTERRVPTAKLASFWKSLRGTDSTVGAAGGGDFEADSSPSARMGVTRALTVRHLGRDGAPAADAETMVIGLNVPVREFLHDEDGTADLRLPPGRYMLVSDIVDRNADWHRIVRPLLDLTRDTRITADARTTEPVTTTVARKGARPAAVDVGIERRFGDSVFSVSLGSTTFGRLYTAQQGPSVADGEMTSGLSSTWGVPGPAGDFKNTPYSYHLLNTKHGGFFTGFARTVHDAELARVDAAHNTQTAERRGVKGFFGMAPGFAAVSGTMLPFDLPARVTHYLDTRDTQWSGAFGEQITGADGFPVYATAMGSDYRAYRAGERTTERWNAAVFAPFLFRPDHAGRDGDRMWAGVPLFTDQDDHRAGSLTDSASVKLYRDGKLVGESDGGQLNAQVPPGKAGFRIESTADRRSLFRLSNQVKSVWTFTSDTTGEAAPLPLWVVRYFPRVDLYNNPVGGKNIALPLSAEPHPGAGTGQVSTLRISVSTDQGDSWRQVPVVRDKAGKSRAMVPRPSGAKSISLRAQLTDSRGNTLEQTTMNALRTDRTAPPAPPAPPTSPRECISAPETPHKSSSGFRILSSARNACGTPTTFWLMRYDAGRSEWHSVTENVIPAGGTASAEWLCKGSGTHTYRAVQFDPNMMFNKPSPVVSITC
;
A
#
# COMPACT_ATOMS: atom_id res chain seq x y z
N MET A 1 -68.11 -26.89 8.21
CA MET A 1 -68.84 -25.64 8.08
C MET A 1 -67.84 -24.58 7.64
N ILE A 2 -67.73 -24.26 6.34
CA ILE A 2 -68.43 -23.16 5.68
C ILE A 2 -67.99 -21.84 6.37
N ARG A 3 -67.24 -20.86 5.79
CA ARG A 3 -67.31 -20.11 4.53
C ARG A 3 -66.07 -19.19 4.40
N THR A 4 -65.45 -19.14 3.23
CA THR A 4 -65.48 -18.06 2.22
C THR A 4 -65.11 -16.69 2.77
N GLY A 5 -63.98 -16.03 2.42
CA GLY A 5 -63.65 -15.42 1.13
C GLY A 5 -63.63 -13.92 1.29
N LEU A 6 -62.59 -13.26 0.88
CA LEU A 6 -62.72 -12.04 0.05
C LEU A 6 -61.28 -11.54 -0.38
N ILE A 7 -61.18 -11.42 -1.66
CA ILE A 7 -60.12 -10.73 -2.39
C ILE A 7 -60.24 -9.25 -2.19
N GLY A 8 -59.15 -8.57 -1.84
CA GLY A 8 -59.08 -7.13 -1.82
C GLY A 8 -57.87 -6.66 -2.61
N LEU A 9 -58.08 -6.26 -3.87
CA LEU A 9 -57.17 -5.42 -4.66
C LEU A 9 -56.89 -4.11 -3.89
N VAL A 10 -55.63 -3.74 -3.74
CA VAL A 10 -55.26 -2.37 -3.47
C VAL A 10 -54.25 -1.91 -4.52
N THR A 11 -54.72 -0.92 -5.23
CA THR A 11 -54.11 -0.15 -6.31
C THR A 11 -52.79 0.49 -5.89
N ALA A 12 -51.82 0.45 -6.80
CA ALA A 12 -50.59 1.20 -6.75
C ALA A 12 -50.86 2.70 -6.75
N ALA A 13 -50.31 3.41 -5.78
CA ALA A 13 -50.13 4.85 -5.83
C ALA A 13 -48.65 5.17 -6.02
N LEU A 14 -48.29 5.54 -7.25
CA LEU A 14 -47.05 6.21 -7.62
C LEU A 14 -47.00 7.60 -6.95
N LEU A 15 -46.11 7.80 -5.99
CA LEU A 15 -45.68 9.12 -5.58
C LEU A 15 -44.28 9.36 -6.12
N GLY A 16 -44.20 10.20 -7.13
CA GLY A 16 -42.97 10.74 -7.67
C GLY A 16 -42.30 11.65 -6.63
N ILE A 17 -41.04 11.36 -6.33
CA ILE A 17 -40.16 12.30 -5.65
C ILE A 17 -39.37 13.01 -6.73
N GLY A 18 -39.69 14.32 -6.90
CA GLY A 18 -39.01 15.19 -7.82
C GLY A 18 -37.52 15.39 -7.46
N ALA A 19 -36.66 15.23 -8.45
CA ALA A 19 -35.28 15.66 -8.38
C ALA A 19 -35.23 17.18 -8.32
N ALA A 20 -34.59 17.75 -7.30
CA ALA A 20 -34.23 19.15 -7.26
C ALA A 20 -33.06 19.41 -8.25
N PRO A 21 -33.08 20.53 -8.99
CA PRO A 21 -32.02 20.84 -9.92
C PRO A 21 -30.73 21.23 -9.17
N ALA A 22 -29.62 20.63 -9.57
CA ALA A 22 -28.29 21.02 -9.13
C ALA A 22 -27.95 22.42 -9.66
N ALA A 23 -27.51 23.30 -8.78
CA ALA A 23 -26.98 24.61 -9.12
C ALA A 23 -25.63 24.45 -9.89
N PRO A 24 -25.33 25.35 -10.84
CA PRO A 24 -24.08 25.27 -11.60
C PRO A 24 -22.89 25.62 -10.70
N ALA A 25 -21.92 24.72 -10.63
CA ALA A 25 -20.63 25.01 -10.03
C ALA A 25 -19.81 25.88 -11.00
N ASN A 26 -19.48 27.09 -10.57
CA ASN A 26 -18.53 27.94 -11.26
C ASN A 26 -17.15 27.30 -11.27
N GLY A 27 -16.59 27.21 -12.47
CA GLY A 27 -15.24 26.72 -12.70
C GLY A 27 -14.19 27.62 -12.05
N ALA A 28 -13.38 27.02 -11.22
CA ALA A 28 -12.04 27.49 -10.90
C ALA A 28 -11.08 26.36 -11.28
N ASP A 29 -10.12 26.71 -12.14
CA ASP A 29 -9.02 25.83 -12.57
C ASP A 29 -8.31 25.19 -11.39
N GLN A 30 -8.69 23.96 -11.06
CA GLN A 30 -7.85 23.06 -10.30
C GLN A 30 -7.21 22.08 -11.27
N LYS A 31 -5.95 22.30 -11.59
CA LYS A 31 -5.06 21.28 -12.12
C LYS A 31 -5.09 20.09 -11.16
N SER A 32 -5.94 19.13 -11.42
CA SER A 32 -5.95 17.88 -10.68
C SER A 32 -4.89 16.96 -11.29
N ASP A 33 -3.72 16.90 -10.66
CA ASP A 33 -2.82 15.77 -10.82
C ASP A 33 -3.49 14.53 -10.21
N ARG A 34 -4.41 13.93 -10.97
CA ARG A 34 -4.96 12.61 -10.65
C ARG A 34 -3.98 11.54 -11.10
N VAL A 35 -3.01 11.24 -10.25
CA VAL A 35 -2.31 9.98 -10.31
C VAL A 35 -3.31 8.90 -9.83
N THR A 36 -3.95 8.23 -10.77
CA THR A 36 -4.77 7.04 -10.50
C THR A 36 -3.87 5.82 -10.44
N ASP A 37 -3.02 5.74 -9.40
CA ASP A 37 -2.24 4.53 -9.12
C ASP A 37 -2.98 3.73 -8.04
N ASP A 38 -3.71 2.70 -8.48
CA ASP A 38 -4.46 1.78 -7.58
C ASP A 38 -3.51 0.71 -6.97
N HIS A 39 -2.21 0.82 -7.23
CA HIS A 39 -1.19 -0.06 -6.67
C HIS A 39 -0.79 0.44 -5.28
N ALA A 40 -0.87 -0.45 -4.29
CA ALA A 40 -0.33 -0.17 -2.97
C ALA A 40 1.18 0.07 -3.10
N ARG A 41 1.65 1.25 -2.66
CA ARG A 41 3.06 1.60 -2.61
C ARG A 41 3.55 1.51 -1.17
N THR A 42 4.79 1.13 -0.99
CA THR A 42 5.40 1.01 0.34
C THR A 42 6.52 2.02 0.46
N VAL A 43 6.56 2.75 1.56
CA VAL A 43 7.63 3.67 1.93
C VAL A 43 8.37 3.09 3.12
N THR A 44 9.69 3.03 3.07
CA THR A 44 10.51 2.70 4.23
C THR A 44 10.92 3.99 4.95
N LEU A 45 10.43 4.17 6.17
CA LEU A 45 10.77 5.33 7.00
C LEU A 45 12.23 5.28 7.44
N ILE A 46 12.80 6.41 7.85
CA ILE A 46 14.15 6.50 8.41
C ILE A 46 14.37 5.54 9.59
N THR A 47 13.31 5.14 10.28
CA THR A 47 13.34 4.18 11.39
C THR A 47 13.46 2.72 10.94
N GLY A 48 13.38 2.46 9.65
CA GLY A 48 13.32 1.12 9.07
C GLY A 48 11.92 0.49 9.07
N ASP A 49 10.92 1.14 9.68
CA ASP A 49 9.53 0.71 9.59
C ASP A 49 9.01 0.97 8.18
N ARG A 50 8.12 0.11 7.70
CA ARG A 50 7.56 0.21 6.35
C ARG A 50 6.11 0.63 6.43
N VAL A 51 5.75 1.64 5.65
CA VAL A 51 4.38 2.15 5.56
C VAL A 51 3.83 1.82 4.19
N ARG A 52 2.86 0.94 4.15
CA ARG A 52 2.15 0.60 2.93
C ARG A 52 0.98 1.57 2.77
N VAL A 53 0.96 2.29 1.66
CA VAL A 53 -0.11 3.21 1.30
C VAL A 53 -0.92 2.61 0.17
N SER A 54 -2.23 2.48 0.34
CA SER A 54 -3.15 1.92 -0.65
C SER A 54 -4.42 2.75 -0.76
N GLY A 55 -5.06 2.74 -1.92
CA GLY A 55 -6.34 3.39 -2.19
C GLY A 55 -6.22 4.74 -2.90
N ALA A 56 -6.82 4.85 -4.09
CA ALA A 56 -6.94 6.09 -4.84
C ALA A 56 -7.88 7.07 -4.14
N GLY A 57 -7.48 8.32 -3.99
CA GLY A 57 -8.29 9.42 -3.44
C GLY A 57 -8.43 9.49 -1.92
N LYS A 58 -8.27 8.38 -1.20
CA LYS A 58 -8.18 8.30 0.27
C LYS A 58 -7.12 7.27 0.65
N PRO A 59 -5.83 7.61 0.55
CA PRO A 59 -4.75 6.68 0.82
C PRO A 59 -4.80 6.20 2.28
N ARG A 60 -4.56 4.91 2.48
CA ARG A 60 -4.47 4.25 3.78
C ARG A 60 -3.02 3.92 4.05
N ALA A 61 -2.61 4.15 5.27
CA ALA A 61 -1.29 3.77 5.74
C ALA A 61 -1.41 2.53 6.65
N ASP A 62 -0.79 1.43 6.24
CA ASP A 62 -0.61 0.23 7.06
C ASP A 62 0.86 0.13 7.43
N VAL A 63 1.15 -0.03 8.73
CA VAL A 63 2.52 0.01 9.25
C VAL A 63 3.02 -1.41 9.50
N GLU A 64 4.03 -1.82 8.75
CA GLU A 64 4.82 -3.01 9.01
C GLU A 64 6.07 -2.61 9.82
N ARG A 65 6.13 -3.03 11.06
CA ARG A 65 7.22 -2.65 11.96
C ARG A 65 8.50 -3.39 11.61
N ALA A 66 9.62 -2.70 11.69
CA ALA A 66 10.94 -3.33 11.56
C ALA A 66 11.19 -4.33 12.71
N ALA A 67 12.05 -5.32 12.48
CA ALA A 67 12.40 -6.32 13.47
C ALA A 67 12.94 -5.67 14.78
N GLY A 68 12.42 -6.11 15.92
CA GLY A 68 12.73 -5.55 17.23
C GLY A 68 12.00 -4.25 17.57
N ARG A 69 11.01 -3.86 16.76
CA ARG A 69 10.18 -2.67 16.96
C ARG A 69 8.68 -3.00 17.13
N GLU A 70 8.36 -4.24 17.41
CA GLU A 70 6.98 -4.77 17.47
C GLU A 70 6.10 -4.02 18.49
N GLY A 71 6.70 -3.50 19.56
CA GLY A 71 6.02 -2.72 20.60
C GLY A 71 5.91 -1.22 20.33
N VAL A 72 6.53 -0.71 19.26
CA VAL A 72 6.50 0.74 18.96
C VAL A 72 5.13 1.17 18.49
N ARG A 73 4.60 2.24 19.09
CA ARG A 73 3.35 2.88 18.70
C ARG A 73 3.61 3.91 17.61
N PHE A 74 2.57 4.24 16.86
CA PHE A 74 2.63 5.20 15.77
C PHE A 74 1.50 6.21 15.89
N SER A 75 1.83 7.49 15.72
CA SER A 75 0.84 8.53 15.42
C SER A 75 0.73 8.67 13.90
N SER A 76 -0.47 8.58 13.39
CA SER A 76 -0.73 8.81 11.97
C SER A 76 -1.73 9.95 11.83
N TYR A 77 -1.41 10.94 10.99
CA TYR A 77 -2.29 12.08 10.77
C TYR A 77 -2.19 12.59 9.35
N ARG A 78 -3.27 13.21 8.88
CA ARG A 78 -3.33 13.82 7.55
C ARG A 78 -3.58 15.31 7.67
N ILE A 79 -2.73 16.10 7.02
CA ILE A 79 -2.80 17.55 6.97
C ILE A 79 -2.60 17.98 5.51
N ASP A 80 -3.51 18.78 4.97
CA ASP A 80 -3.42 19.41 3.65
C ASP A 80 -3.04 18.44 2.50
N GLY A 81 -3.59 17.21 2.57
CA GLY A 81 -3.34 16.15 1.59
C GLY A 81 -2.10 15.30 1.87
N HIS A 82 -1.26 15.66 2.82
CA HIS A 82 -0.08 14.92 3.25
C HIS A 82 -0.41 13.94 4.37
N GLN A 83 0.06 12.70 4.25
CA GLN A 83 -0.09 11.64 5.25
C GLN A 83 1.24 11.47 6.00
N TYR A 84 1.21 11.73 7.30
CA TYR A 84 2.34 11.53 8.19
C TYR A 84 2.15 10.25 9.00
N VAL A 85 3.25 9.51 9.21
CA VAL A 85 3.29 8.33 10.07
C VAL A 85 4.53 8.43 10.96
N VAL A 86 4.35 8.82 12.22
CA VAL A 86 5.44 9.13 13.16
C VAL A 86 5.52 8.08 14.25
N PRO A 87 6.63 7.32 14.36
CA PRO A 87 6.86 6.39 15.46
C PRO A 87 7.03 7.12 16.80
N GLU A 88 6.58 6.51 17.88
CA GLU A 88 6.67 7.07 19.24
C GLU A 88 8.11 7.44 19.62
N ASP A 89 9.08 6.58 19.29
CA ASP A 89 10.51 6.82 19.59
C ASP A 89 11.19 7.86 18.69
N ALA A 90 10.49 8.38 17.67
CA ALA A 90 10.94 9.52 16.87
C ALA A 90 10.41 10.85 17.39
N ARG A 91 9.31 10.87 18.15
CA ARG A 91 8.59 12.09 18.53
C ARG A 91 9.48 13.12 19.22
N HIS A 92 10.28 12.72 20.22
CA HIS A 92 11.15 13.64 20.94
C HIS A 92 12.24 14.21 20.03
N LEU A 93 12.85 13.42 19.14
CA LEU A 93 13.86 13.90 18.20
C LEU A 93 13.30 14.91 17.17
N VAL A 94 12.04 14.68 16.75
CA VAL A 94 11.33 15.63 15.89
C VAL A 94 11.02 16.92 16.63
N ARG A 95 10.60 16.85 17.90
CA ARG A 95 10.33 18.03 18.75
C ARG A 95 11.58 18.86 19.00
N GLU A 96 12.70 18.21 19.28
CA GLU A 96 14.01 18.86 19.48
C GLU A 96 14.61 19.43 18.19
N GLY A 97 13.94 19.26 17.04
CA GLY A 97 14.45 19.68 15.74
C GLY A 97 15.65 18.88 15.25
N ARG A 98 15.96 17.76 15.92
CA ARG A 98 17.07 16.86 15.55
C ARG A 98 16.72 15.96 14.36
N VAL A 99 15.45 15.65 14.18
CA VAL A 99 14.94 14.90 13.04
C VAL A 99 13.83 15.68 12.37
N ASP A 100 13.97 15.92 11.09
CA ASP A 100 12.97 16.64 10.30
C ASP A 100 11.69 15.82 10.19
N ARG A 101 10.55 16.42 10.55
CA ARG A 101 9.22 15.79 10.46
C ARG A 101 8.88 15.32 9.06
N ARG A 102 9.39 15.98 8.01
CA ARG A 102 9.19 15.61 6.61
C ARG A 102 9.67 14.19 6.27
N LEU A 103 10.60 13.64 7.04
CA LEU A 103 11.06 12.25 6.91
C LEU A 103 10.00 11.19 7.29
N PHE A 104 8.87 11.65 7.82
CA PHE A 104 7.69 10.85 8.16
C PHE A 104 6.46 11.19 7.30
N ASP A 105 6.60 12.07 6.31
CA ASP A 105 5.57 12.38 5.32
C ASP A 105 5.59 11.35 4.19
N VAL A 106 4.79 10.30 4.35
CA VAL A 106 4.76 9.20 3.37
C VAL A 106 4.22 9.63 2.00
N THR A 107 3.38 10.68 1.96
CA THR A 107 2.88 11.23 0.68
C THR A 107 3.99 11.95 -0.08
N ALA A 108 4.78 12.78 0.62
CA ALA A 108 5.90 13.48 0.02
C ALA A 108 7.01 12.51 -0.41
N LEU A 109 7.33 11.52 0.45
CA LEU A 109 8.32 10.47 0.12
C LEU A 109 7.91 9.68 -1.14
N MET A 110 6.62 9.34 -1.31
CA MET A 110 6.13 8.70 -2.53
C MET A 110 6.22 9.61 -3.76
N LYS A 111 5.91 10.89 -3.63
CA LYS A 111 6.03 11.87 -4.73
C LYS A 111 7.48 12.04 -5.16
N ALA A 112 8.41 12.02 -4.22
CA ALA A 112 9.85 12.09 -4.46
C ALA A 112 10.47 10.73 -4.90
N GLU A 113 9.63 9.73 -5.21
CA GLU A 113 10.04 8.39 -5.63
C GLU A 113 10.87 7.61 -4.59
N HIS A 114 10.77 7.99 -3.30
CA HIS A 114 11.39 7.29 -2.17
C HIS A 114 10.46 6.19 -1.60
N ASP A 115 9.83 5.45 -2.49
CA ASP A 115 9.00 4.27 -2.18
C ASP A 115 9.81 2.96 -2.32
N ASP A 116 9.11 1.85 -2.39
CA ASP A 116 9.68 0.49 -2.52
C ASP A 116 10.56 0.26 -3.76
N ARG A 117 10.59 1.22 -4.70
CA ARG A 117 11.51 1.26 -5.84
C ARG A 117 12.85 1.91 -5.49
N ALA A 118 12.91 2.71 -4.42
CA ALA A 118 14.11 3.40 -3.99
C ALA A 118 15.02 2.48 -3.17
N THR A 119 16.28 2.41 -3.54
CA THR A 119 17.29 1.61 -2.83
C THR A 119 17.94 2.36 -1.69
N GLU A 120 17.77 3.69 -1.62
CA GLU A 120 18.37 4.57 -0.62
C GLU A 120 17.49 5.79 -0.36
N LEU A 121 17.61 6.35 0.86
CA LEU A 121 16.97 7.59 1.27
C LEU A 121 18.02 8.70 1.36
N PRO A 122 17.86 9.78 0.58
CA PRO A 122 18.77 10.95 0.68
C PRO A 122 18.44 11.76 1.93
N LEU A 123 19.44 11.98 2.75
CA LEU A 123 19.33 12.69 4.03
C LEU A 123 20.38 13.80 4.10
N THR A 124 20.10 14.83 4.88
CA THR A 124 21.12 15.79 5.34
C THR A 124 21.43 15.49 6.80
N VAL A 125 22.66 15.09 7.09
CA VAL A 125 23.12 14.79 8.46
C VAL A 125 24.14 15.86 8.86
N ASP A 126 23.85 16.60 9.91
CA ASP A 126 24.69 17.73 10.38
C ASP A 126 25.10 18.70 9.25
N GLY A 127 24.13 19.01 8.36
CA GLY A 127 24.34 19.88 7.20
C GLY A 127 25.02 19.23 5.99
N THR A 128 25.40 17.94 6.07
CA THR A 128 26.07 17.22 4.98
C THR A 128 25.10 16.24 4.33
N GLU A 129 24.98 16.28 3.00
CA GLU A 129 24.17 15.30 2.27
C GLU A 129 24.73 13.89 2.40
N ARG A 130 23.85 12.95 2.68
CA ARG A 130 24.15 11.54 2.86
C ARG A 130 23.04 10.67 2.29
N ARG A 131 23.38 9.67 1.48
CA ARG A 131 22.45 8.67 0.98
C ARG A 131 22.53 7.42 1.84
N VAL A 132 21.44 7.08 2.51
CA VAL A 132 21.38 5.91 3.40
C VAL A 132 20.59 4.80 2.70
N PRO A 133 21.19 3.63 2.43
CA PRO A 133 20.46 2.49 1.87
C PRO A 133 19.25 2.13 2.71
N THR A 134 18.10 1.88 2.06
CA THR A 134 16.83 1.57 2.74
C THR A 134 16.97 0.38 3.68
N ALA A 135 17.74 -0.64 3.31
CA ALA A 135 18.05 -1.79 4.16
C ALA A 135 18.87 -1.46 5.43
N LYS A 136 19.49 -0.28 5.50
CA LYS A 136 20.30 0.18 6.65
C LYS A 136 19.61 1.22 7.50
N LEU A 137 18.42 1.67 7.13
CA LEU A 137 17.71 2.73 7.87
C LEU A 137 17.45 2.36 9.33
N ALA A 138 17.05 1.13 9.63
CA ALA A 138 16.86 0.68 11.01
C ALA A 138 18.15 0.75 11.86
N SER A 139 19.30 0.36 11.30
CA SER A 139 20.59 0.45 11.99
C SER A 139 21.09 1.89 12.08
N PHE A 140 20.88 2.70 11.05
CA PHE A 140 21.16 4.11 11.06
C PHE A 140 20.33 4.83 12.12
N TRP A 141 19.03 4.56 12.20
CA TRP A 141 18.14 5.07 13.24
C TRP A 141 18.64 4.74 14.66
N LYS A 142 19.05 3.48 14.86
CA LYS A 142 19.60 3.05 16.14
C LYS A 142 20.85 3.82 16.53
N SER A 143 21.75 4.11 15.56
CA SER A 143 22.95 4.90 15.82
C SER A 143 22.63 6.37 16.11
N LEU A 144 21.65 6.95 15.40
CA LEU A 144 21.25 8.35 15.55
C LEU A 144 20.73 8.67 16.95
N ARG A 145 19.96 7.76 17.56
CA ARG A 145 19.41 7.96 18.91
C ARG A 145 20.47 8.11 20.01
N GLY A 146 21.69 7.64 19.76
CA GLY A 146 22.82 7.75 20.71
C GLY A 146 23.76 8.92 20.45
N THR A 147 23.43 9.82 19.50
CA THR A 147 24.26 10.98 19.13
C THR A 147 23.45 12.26 19.20
N ASP A 148 24.09 13.42 19.18
CA ASP A 148 23.41 14.73 19.11
C ASP A 148 23.22 15.22 17.66
N SER A 149 23.39 14.35 16.67
CA SER A 149 23.30 14.69 15.25
C SER A 149 21.90 15.15 14.85
N THR A 150 21.86 16.10 13.91
CA THR A 150 20.64 16.55 13.25
C THR A 150 20.45 15.86 11.90
N VAL A 151 19.22 15.47 11.57
CA VAL A 151 18.91 14.81 10.30
C VAL A 151 17.70 15.42 9.63
N GLY A 152 17.90 15.88 8.39
CA GLY A 152 16.87 16.43 7.52
C GLY A 152 16.69 15.62 6.23
N ALA A 153 15.61 15.90 5.50
CA ALA A 153 15.46 15.42 4.14
C ALA A 153 16.39 16.18 3.21
N ALA A 154 17.19 15.48 2.38
CA ALA A 154 18.02 16.10 1.35
C ALA A 154 17.19 16.34 0.08
N GLY A 155 17.41 17.50 -0.58
CA GLY A 155 16.72 17.86 -1.84
C GLY A 155 15.68 18.96 -1.62
N GLY A 156 16.05 20.19 -1.90
CA GLY A 156 15.22 21.40 -1.76
C GLY A 156 14.42 21.70 -3.03
N GLY A 157 13.58 20.78 -3.52
CA GLY A 157 12.83 21.03 -4.76
C GLY A 157 11.32 20.91 -4.64
N ASP A 158 10.80 19.95 -3.88
CA ASP A 158 9.36 19.68 -3.78
C ASP A 158 8.83 19.55 -2.34
N PHE A 159 9.66 19.80 -1.36
CA PHE A 159 9.22 19.97 0.02
C PHE A 159 9.04 21.47 0.26
N GLU A 160 7.90 22.02 -0.16
CA GLU A 160 7.55 23.38 0.29
C GLU A 160 7.65 23.41 1.81
N ALA A 161 8.54 24.25 2.30
CA ALA A 161 8.62 24.55 3.71
C ALA A 161 7.22 25.00 4.12
N ASP A 162 6.60 24.26 5.04
CA ASP A 162 5.43 24.72 5.76
C ASP A 162 5.88 25.96 6.56
N SER A 163 5.98 27.09 5.84
CA SER A 163 6.25 28.38 6.44
C SER A 163 4.98 28.75 7.19
N SER A 164 4.95 28.43 8.48
CA SER A 164 3.94 28.93 9.40
C SER A 164 3.65 30.38 9.10
N PRO A 165 2.38 30.76 8.82
CA PRO A 165 2.00 32.13 8.49
C PRO A 165 2.15 33.11 9.65
N SER A 166 2.93 32.78 10.66
CA SER A 166 3.11 33.60 11.88
C SER A 166 3.66 35.02 11.65
N ALA A 167 4.21 35.30 10.46
CA ALA A 167 4.85 36.58 10.19
C ALA A 167 3.93 37.74 9.74
N ARG A 168 2.58 37.54 9.61
CA ARG A 168 1.65 38.58 9.16
C ARG A 168 0.36 38.69 9.98
N MET A 169 0.40 38.39 11.29
CA MET A 169 -0.81 38.38 12.10
C MET A 169 -0.98 39.68 12.91
N GLY A 170 -2.03 40.51 12.62
CA GLY A 170 -2.32 41.75 13.30
C GLY A 170 -2.66 41.59 14.78
N VAL A 171 -3.72 40.84 15.12
CA VAL A 171 -4.16 40.56 16.49
C VAL A 171 -3.97 39.10 16.82
N THR A 172 -3.25 38.77 17.87
CA THR A 172 -3.07 37.40 18.37
C THR A 172 -3.58 37.26 19.80
N ARG A 173 -3.90 36.02 20.18
CA ARG A 173 -4.28 35.60 21.54
C ARG A 173 -3.30 34.56 22.03
N ALA A 174 -2.97 34.59 23.30
CA ALA A 174 -2.14 33.56 23.92
C ALA A 174 -2.97 32.32 24.20
N LEU A 175 -2.49 31.17 23.76
CA LEU A 175 -2.98 29.83 24.15
C LEU A 175 -1.86 29.18 24.97
N THR A 176 -2.13 28.98 26.27
CA THR A 176 -1.27 28.21 27.17
C THR A 176 -1.87 26.84 27.37
N VAL A 177 -1.14 25.77 27.09
CA VAL A 177 -1.56 24.39 27.37
C VAL A 177 -0.64 23.79 28.42
N ARG A 178 -1.20 23.44 29.57
CA ARG A 178 -0.50 22.72 30.64
C ARG A 178 -0.82 21.23 30.56
N HIS A 179 0.21 20.42 30.51
CA HIS A 179 0.08 18.97 30.47
C HIS A 179 0.41 18.37 31.86
N LEU A 180 -0.51 17.57 32.38
CA LEU A 180 -0.35 16.87 33.65
C LEU A 180 -0.40 15.36 33.45
N GLY A 181 0.58 14.65 34.02
CA GLY A 181 0.57 13.19 34.12
C GLY A 181 -0.47 12.67 35.10
N ARG A 182 -0.62 11.35 35.20
CA ARG A 182 -1.55 10.71 36.17
C ARG A 182 -1.18 10.96 37.61
N ASP A 183 0.06 11.26 37.93
CA ASP A 183 0.52 11.69 39.25
C ASP A 183 0.18 13.16 39.58
N GLY A 184 -0.38 13.90 38.62
CA GLY A 184 -0.69 15.32 38.72
C GLY A 184 0.52 16.24 38.59
N ALA A 185 1.71 15.68 38.34
CA ALA A 185 2.92 16.45 38.04
C ALA A 185 2.93 16.89 36.57
N PRO A 186 3.68 17.96 36.23
CA PRO A 186 3.89 18.34 34.82
C PRO A 186 4.47 17.17 34.03
N ALA A 187 3.93 16.97 32.81
CA ALA A 187 4.33 15.90 31.90
C ALA A 187 5.24 16.44 30.80
N ALA A 188 6.55 16.16 30.89
CA ALA A 188 7.53 16.57 29.91
C ALA A 188 7.38 15.82 28.57
N ASP A 189 6.91 14.57 28.57
CA ASP A 189 6.61 13.83 27.34
C ASP A 189 5.15 14.02 26.93
N ALA A 190 4.81 15.24 26.55
CA ALA A 190 3.48 15.63 26.09
C ALA A 190 3.58 16.50 24.83
N GLU A 191 2.56 16.41 23.98
CA GLU A 191 2.44 17.22 22.78
C GLU A 191 0.95 17.53 22.52
N THR A 192 0.65 18.78 22.19
CA THR A 192 -0.67 19.17 21.73
C THR A 192 -0.63 19.63 20.28
N MET A 193 -1.38 18.93 19.43
CA MET A 193 -1.64 19.35 18.06
C MET A 193 -2.77 20.37 18.07
N VAL A 194 -2.55 21.55 17.48
CA VAL A 194 -3.51 22.67 17.37
C VAL A 194 -3.95 22.81 15.92
N ILE A 195 -5.22 22.58 15.66
CA ILE A 195 -5.80 22.59 14.32
C ILE A 195 -6.81 23.72 14.22
N GLY A 196 -6.51 24.73 13.38
CA GLY A 196 -7.46 25.81 13.06
C GLY A 196 -8.62 25.27 12.21
N LEU A 197 -9.86 25.56 12.63
CA LEU A 197 -11.08 25.13 11.93
C LEU A 197 -11.63 26.18 10.96
N ASN A 198 -11.32 27.44 11.19
CA ASN A 198 -11.67 28.59 10.35
C ASN A 198 -10.51 29.55 10.12
N VAL A 199 -9.31 29.15 10.51
CA VAL A 199 -8.05 29.87 10.32
C VAL A 199 -6.98 28.87 9.86
N PRO A 200 -6.01 29.28 9.00
CA PRO A 200 -5.00 28.37 8.45
C PRO A 200 -3.87 28.12 9.45
N VAL A 201 -4.17 27.46 10.56
CA VAL A 201 -3.20 27.15 11.63
C VAL A 201 -3.10 25.64 11.81
N ARG A 202 -1.86 25.15 11.84
CA ARG A 202 -1.49 23.75 12.07
C ARG A 202 -0.20 23.76 12.89
N GLU A 203 -0.32 23.71 14.22
CA GLU A 203 0.82 23.83 15.12
C GLU A 203 0.90 22.65 16.07
N PHE A 204 2.11 22.39 16.54
CA PHE A 204 2.40 21.40 17.56
C PHE A 204 3.04 22.09 18.76
N LEU A 205 2.35 22.04 19.87
CA LEU A 205 2.77 22.62 21.13
C LEU A 205 3.47 21.58 21.99
N HIS A 206 4.67 21.87 22.40
CA HIS A 206 5.44 21.07 23.34
C HIS A 206 6.35 21.98 24.17
N ASP A 207 6.55 21.62 25.42
CA ASP A 207 7.57 22.18 26.29
C ASP A 207 8.01 21.15 27.34
N GLU A 208 9.30 21.14 27.69
CA GLU A 208 9.89 20.17 28.63
C GLU A 208 9.40 20.35 30.06
N ASP A 209 8.93 21.56 30.43
CA ASP A 209 8.33 21.83 31.74
C ASP A 209 6.86 21.43 31.84
N GLY A 210 6.30 20.88 30.75
CA GLY A 210 4.91 20.50 30.65
C GLY A 210 3.93 21.64 30.41
N THR A 211 4.43 22.88 30.13
CA THR A 211 3.57 24.03 29.83
C THR A 211 4.03 24.69 28.52
N ALA A 212 3.22 24.61 27.50
CA ALA A 212 3.52 25.17 26.18
C ALA A 212 2.64 26.38 25.87
N ASP A 213 3.29 27.46 25.38
CA ASP A 213 2.65 28.71 25.01
C ASP A 213 2.72 28.95 23.49
N LEU A 214 1.61 29.39 22.91
CA LEU A 214 1.54 29.77 21.49
C LEU A 214 0.67 31.02 21.32
N ARG A 215 1.05 31.92 20.42
CA ARG A 215 0.23 33.07 20.03
C ARG A 215 -0.45 32.78 18.68
N LEU A 216 -1.78 32.83 18.68
CA LEU A 216 -2.63 32.46 17.56
C LEU A 216 -3.61 33.57 17.18
N PRO A 217 -4.08 33.65 15.93
CA PRO A 217 -5.19 34.52 15.56
C PRO A 217 -6.44 34.12 16.35
N PRO A 218 -7.33 35.08 16.65
CA PRO A 218 -8.68 34.74 17.12
C PRO A 218 -9.37 33.81 16.12
N GLY A 219 -9.96 32.71 16.62
CA GLY A 219 -10.57 31.71 15.75
C GLY A 219 -11.07 30.49 16.49
N ARG A 220 -11.58 29.53 15.72
CA ARG A 220 -12.01 28.21 16.23
C ARG A 220 -10.93 27.18 15.97
N TYR A 221 -10.68 26.36 16.98
CA TYR A 221 -9.62 25.36 16.98
C TYR A 221 -10.10 24.02 17.51
N MET A 222 -9.46 22.94 17.05
CA MET A 222 -9.48 21.63 17.69
C MET A 222 -8.10 21.35 18.30
N LEU A 223 -8.07 20.74 19.50
CA LEU A 223 -6.81 20.31 20.12
C LEU A 223 -6.81 18.79 20.32
N VAL A 224 -5.67 18.19 20.04
CA VAL A 224 -5.39 16.78 20.34
C VAL A 224 -4.13 16.72 21.17
N SER A 225 -4.26 16.41 22.46
CA SER A 225 -3.14 16.32 23.39
C SER A 225 -2.82 14.85 23.65
N ASP A 226 -1.58 14.46 23.39
CA ASP A 226 -1.01 13.17 23.72
C ASP A 226 -0.01 13.32 24.85
N ILE A 227 -0.21 12.59 25.94
CA ILE A 227 0.65 12.56 27.12
C ILE A 227 1.14 11.13 27.32
N VAL A 228 2.44 10.92 27.42
CA VAL A 228 3.04 9.67 27.86
C VAL A 228 3.51 9.88 29.30
N ASP A 229 2.92 9.16 30.23
CA ASP A 229 3.27 9.29 31.64
C ASP A 229 4.50 8.43 32.01
N ARG A 230 4.97 8.56 33.25
CA ARG A 230 6.15 7.84 33.78
C ARG A 230 6.03 6.32 33.73
N ASN A 231 4.80 5.81 33.66
CA ASN A 231 4.54 4.38 33.52
C ASN A 231 4.52 3.93 32.04
N ALA A 232 4.81 4.84 31.10
CA ALA A 232 4.62 4.68 29.67
C ALA A 232 3.15 4.40 29.28
N ASP A 233 2.19 4.89 30.08
CA ASP A 233 0.79 4.90 29.72
C ASP A 233 0.51 6.08 28.79
N TRP A 234 -0.27 5.83 27.75
CA TRP A 234 -0.60 6.83 26.74
C TRP A 234 -1.99 7.38 26.96
N HIS A 235 -2.08 8.69 27.14
CA HIS A 235 -3.29 9.43 27.39
C HIS A 235 -3.56 10.36 26.22
N ARG A 236 -4.64 10.11 25.47
CA ARG A 236 -5.12 11.01 24.41
C ARG A 236 -6.30 11.81 24.91
N ILE A 237 -6.18 13.12 24.94
CA ILE A 237 -7.22 14.06 25.34
C ILE A 237 -7.58 14.91 24.13
N VAL A 238 -8.85 14.92 23.75
CA VAL A 238 -9.34 15.67 22.59
C VAL A 238 -10.30 16.74 23.01
N ARG A 239 -10.04 17.98 22.58
CA ARG A 239 -11.00 19.07 22.65
C ARG A 239 -11.52 19.35 21.24
N PRO A 240 -12.76 18.94 20.93
CA PRO A 240 -13.32 19.06 19.57
C PRO A 240 -13.49 20.51 19.11
N LEU A 241 -13.70 21.45 20.05
CA LEU A 241 -13.86 22.87 19.77
C LEU A 241 -13.30 23.73 20.88
N LEU A 242 -12.51 24.72 20.50
CA LEU A 242 -12.04 25.85 21.30
C LEU A 242 -12.30 27.14 20.52
N ASP A 243 -13.09 28.06 21.10
CA ASP A 243 -13.21 29.44 20.60
C ASP A 243 -12.16 30.33 21.26
N LEU A 244 -11.09 30.65 20.53
CA LEU A 244 -9.98 31.47 21.01
C LEU A 244 -10.25 32.95 20.68
N THR A 245 -11.04 33.62 21.50
CA THR A 245 -11.38 35.06 21.37
C THR A 245 -10.60 35.94 22.34
N ARG A 246 -9.98 35.35 23.38
CA ARG A 246 -9.17 35.97 24.42
C ARG A 246 -8.01 35.06 24.80
N ASP A 247 -7.04 35.58 25.52
CA ASP A 247 -5.96 34.76 26.09
C ASP A 247 -6.56 33.65 26.94
N THR A 248 -6.17 32.41 26.65
CA THR A 248 -6.82 31.19 27.17
C THR A 248 -5.80 30.22 27.70
N ARG A 249 -6.04 29.69 28.89
CA ARG A 249 -5.25 28.62 29.49
C ARG A 249 -6.08 27.34 29.57
N ILE A 250 -5.49 26.22 29.14
CA ILE A 250 -6.12 24.89 29.14
C ILE A 250 -5.17 23.94 29.88
N THR A 251 -5.75 23.02 30.64
CA THR A 251 -5.01 21.91 31.25
C THR A 251 -5.43 20.62 30.59
N ALA A 252 -4.50 19.95 29.90
CA ALA A 252 -4.64 18.58 29.44
C ALA A 252 -4.19 17.66 30.60
N ASP A 253 -5.14 17.05 31.28
CA ASP A 253 -4.91 16.32 32.53
C ASP A 253 -5.15 14.82 32.34
N ALA A 254 -4.07 14.01 32.41
CA ALA A 254 -4.13 12.56 32.23
C ALA A 254 -5.02 11.87 33.30
N ARG A 255 -5.27 12.50 34.45
CA ARG A 255 -6.16 11.95 35.50
C ARG A 255 -7.64 11.89 35.07
N THR A 256 -8.02 12.69 34.04
CA THR A 256 -9.37 12.70 33.50
C THR A 256 -9.60 11.61 32.44
N THR A 257 -8.57 10.89 32.05
CA THR A 257 -8.66 9.86 31.04
C THR A 257 -9.07 8.52 31.63
N GLU A 258 -9.86 7.77 30.87
CA GLU A 258 -10.37 6.44 31.20
C GLU A 258 -9.75 5.38 30.29
N PRO A 259 -9.62 4.12 30.76
CA PRO A 259 -9.02 3.06 29.98
C PRO A 259 -9.86 2.67 28.74
N VAL A 260 -9.18 2.30 27.68
CA VAL A 260 -9.79 1.72 26.48
C VAL A 260 -9.58 0.22 26.50
N THR A 261 -10.67 -0.55 26.47
CA THR A 261 -10.62 -2.02 26.50
C THR A 261 -11.63 -2.63 25.51
N THR A 262 -11.22 -3.72 24.89
CA THR A 262 -12.12 -4.61 24.13
C THR A 262 -11.72 -6.04 24.45
N THR A 263 -12.71 -6.93 24.54
CA THR A 263 -12.51 -8.37 24.68
C THR A 263 -13.33 -9.10 23.64
N VAL A 264 -12.87 -10.27 23.19
CA VAL A 264 -13.57 -11.13 22.24
C VAL A 264 -13.85 -12.50 22.88
N ALA A 265 -14.84 -13.23 22.35
CA ALA A 265 -15.33 -14.47 22.95
C ALA A 265 -14.25 -15.56 23.07
N ARG A 266 -13.31 -15.63 22.11
CA ARG A 266 -12.29 -16.71 22.06
C ARG A 266 -11.10 -16.37 22.94
N LYS A 267 -10.89 -17.12 24.01
CA LYS A 267 -9.85 -16.89 25.04
C LYS A 267 -8.41 -16.87 24.51
N GLY A 268 -8.12 -17.54 23.39
CA GLY A 268 -6.78 -17.57 22.78
C GLY A 268 -6.46 -16.33 21.95
N ALA A 269 -7.46 -15.53 21.57
CA ALA A 269 -7.26 -14.33 20.76
C ALA A 269 -6.54 -13.23 21.54
N ARG A 270 -5.64 -12.53 20.86
CA ARG A 270 -4.97 -11.32 21.35
C ARG A 270 -5.04 -10.23 20.27
N PRO A 271 -5.04 -8.95 20.64
CA PRO A 271 -4.98 -7.88 19.66
C PRO A 271 -3.62 -7.88 18.94
N ALA A 272 -3.66 -7.86 17.63
CA ALA A 272 -2.51 -7.68 16.75
C ALA A 272 -2.33 -6.20 16.39
N ALA A 273 -3.44 -5.46 16.29
CA ALA A 273 -3.44 -4.03 16.11
C ALA A 273 -4.65 -3.40 16.81
N VAL A 274 -4.43 -2.23 17.37
CA VAL A 274 -5.45 -1.35 17.96
C VAL A 274 -5.19 0.05 17.42
N ASP A 275 -6.24 0.75 17.02
CA ASP A 275 -6.13 2.13 16.54
C ASP A 275 -7.27 2.98 17.10
N VAL A 276 -6.93 4.17 17.60
CA VAL A 276 -7.88 5.18 18.05
C VAL A 276 -7.74 6.42 17.19
N GLY A 277 -8.71 6.64 16.31
CA GLY A 277 -8.65 7.68 15.30
C GLY A 277 -9.78 8.72 15.44
N ILE A 278 -9.57 9.86 14.78
CA ILE A 278 -10.50 10.97 14.65
C ILE A 278 -10.51 11.40 13.20
N GLU A 279 -11.68 11.65 12.66
CA GLU A 279 -11.90 12.40 11.43
C GLU A 279 -12.70 13.67 11.76
N ARG A 280 -12.15 14.85 11.48
CA ARG A 280 -12.77 16.16 11.70
C ARG A 280 -12.97 16.86 10.37
N ARG A 281 -14.22 17.24 10.07
CA ARG A 281 -14.62 17.96 8.86
C ARG A 281 -14.86 19.42 9.19
N PHE A 282 -14.36 20.33 8.36
CA PHE A 282 -14.55 21.76 8.49
C PHE A 282 -14.38 22.43 7.12
N GLY A 283 -15.40 23.16 6.65
CA GLY A 283 -15.46 23.58 5.25
C GLY A 283 -15.32 22.39 4.32
N ASP A 284 -14.49 22.52 3.29
CA ASP A 284 -14.17 21.45 2.34
C ASP A 284 -12.98 20.56 2.80
N SER A 285 -12.40 20.86 3.95
CA SER A 285 -11.24 20.16 4.49
C SER A 285 -11.63 19.02 5.41
N VAL A 286 -10.79 17.97 5.42
CA VAL A 286 -10.86 16.85 6.34
C VAL A 286 -9.52 16.69 7.01
N PHE A 287 -9.50 16.80 8.33
CA PHE A 287 -8.35 16.44 9.16
C PHE A 287 -8.58 15.07 9.77
N SER A 288 -7.57 14.21 9.74
CA SER A 288 -7.61 12.92 10.43
C SER A 288 -6.33 12.69 11.23
N VAL A 289 -6.49 12.11 12.42
CA VAL A 289 -5.39 11.69 13.28
C VAL A 289 -5.72 10.37 13.94
N SER A 290 -4.76 9.46 14.00
CA SER A 290 -4.92 8.20 14.73
C SER A 290 -3.70 7.86 15.57
N LEU A 291 -3.91 6.98 16.55
CA LEU A 291 -2.91 6.42 17.44
C LEU A 291 -2.99 4.90 17.34
N GLY A 292 -1.95 4.29 16.76
CA GLY A 292 -1.84 2.85 16.57
C GLY A 292 -0.98 2.17 17.64
N SER A 293 -1.49 1.07 18.20
CA SER A 293 -0.83 0.21 19.19
C SER A 293 -1.03 -1.27 18.82
N THR A 294 -0.30 -2.17 19.48
CA THR A 294 -0.51 -3.62 19.40
C THR A 294 -1.29 -4.17 20.60
N THR A 295 -1.70 -3.32 21.52
CA THR A 295 -2.41 -3.72 22.75
C THR A 295 -3.35 -2.62 23.22
N PHE A 296 -4.41 -2.98 23.90
CA PHE A 296 -5.25 -2.06 24.66
C PHE A 296 -4.61 -1.63 25.99
N GLY A 297 -3.68 -2.42 26.50
CA GLY A 297 -2.97 -2.05 27.73
C GLY A 297 -2.28 -0.70 27.59
N ARG A 298 -2.37 0.13 28.61
CA ARG A 298 -1.74 1.45 28.68
C ARG A 298 -2.28 2.48 27.67
N LEU A 299 -3.54 2.32 27.23
CA LEU A 299 -4.22 3.27 26.34
C LEU A 299 -5.41 3.87 27.08
N TYR A 300 -5.42 5.19 27.24
CA TYR A 300 -6.42 5.93 27.94
C TYR A 300 -6.91 7.11 27.07
N THR A 301 -8.20 7.43 27.15
CA THR A 301 -8.77 8.51 26.34
C THR A 301 -9.71 9.41 27.16
N ALA A 302 -9.81 10.68 26.78
CA ALA A 302 -10.82 11.58 27.31
C ALA A 302 -11.22 12.62 26.24
N GLN A 303 -12.50 13.04 26.29
CA GLN A 303 -12.93 14.28 25.66
C GLN A 303 -12.91 15.41 26.66
N GLN A 304 -12.36 16.55 26.27
CA GLN A 304 -12.40 17.78 27.05
C GLN A 304 -13.19 18.85 26.27
N GLY A 305 -14.16 19.48 26.93
CA GLY A 305 -15.03 20.47 26.32
C GLY A 305 -16.22 19.88 25.57
N PRO A 306 -16.99 20.72 24.85
CA PRO A 306 -18.25 20.33 24.26
C PRO A 306 -18.08 19.38 23.06
N SER A 307 -19.10 18.54 22.84
CA SER A 307 -19.26 17.83 21.57
C SER A 307 -19.63 18.82 20.45
N VAL A 308 -19.45 18.41 19.22
CA VAL A 308 -19.83 19.14 18.00
C VAL A 308 -20.97 18.44 17.31
N ALA A 309 -21.51 19.00 16.24
CA ALA A 309 -22.60 18.39 15.50
C ALA A 309 -22.18 17.04 14.89
N ASP A 310 -23.13 16.12 14.77
CA ASP A 310 -22.95 14.87 14.03
C ASP A 310 -22.55 15.19 12.58
N GLY A 311 -21.57 14.47 12.06
CA GLY A 311 -21.02 14.73 10.73
C GLY A 311 -19.85 15.70 10.70
N GLU A 312 -19.68 16.58 11.70
CA GLU A 312 -18.48 17.42 11.80
C GLU A 312 -17.27 16.67 12.37
N MET A 313 -17.50 15.68 13.23
CA MET A 313 -16.45 14.86 13.82
C MET A 313 -16.95 13.43 14.00
N THR A 314 -16.12 12.47 13.65
CA THR A 314 -16.33 11.05 13.98
C THR A 314 -15.04 10.48 14.54
N SER A 315 -15.13 9.84 15.69
CA SER A 315 -14.03 9.08 16.27
C SER A 315 -14.22 7.59 16.03
N GLY A 316 -13.14 6.86 15.82
CA GLY A 316 -13.14 5.42 15.59
C GLY A 316 -12.15 4.70 16.49
N LEU A 317 -12.58 3.56 17.00
CA LEU A 317 -11.75 2.59 17.70
C LEU A 317 -11.77 1.29 16.90
N SER A 318 -10.70 0.99 16.18
CA SER A 318 -10.56 -0.24 15.42
C SER A 318 -9.60 -1.22 16.10
N SER A 319 -9.80 -2.52 15.87
CA SER A 319 -8.85 -3.53 16.30
C SER A 319 -8.89 -4.77 15.43
N THR A 320 -7.70 -5.34 15.19
CA THR A 320 -7.51 -6.65 14.56
C THR A 320 -6.97 -7.63 15.58
N TRP A 321 -7.55 -8.83 15.64
CA TRP A 321 -7.19 -9.86 16.60
C TRP A 321 -6.84 -11.16 15.89
N GLY A 322 -5.96 -11.94 16.52
CA GLY A 322 -5.59 -13.29 16.08
C GLY A 322 -5.11 -14.14 17.24
N VAL A 323 -4.68 -15.35 16.94
CA VAL A 323 -4.00 -16.22 17.90
C VAL A 323 -2.50 -16.05 17.69
N PRO A 324 -1.76 -15.57 18.71
CA PRO A 324 -0.31 -15.44 18.57
C PRO A 324 0.35 -16.82 18.53
N GLY A 325 1.39 -16.94 17.70
CA GLY A 325 2.27 -18.08 17.66
C GLY A 325 3.25 -18.11 18.85
N PRO A 326 4.12 -19.12 18.90
CA PRO A 326 5.12 -19.25 19.99
C PRO A 326 6.11 -18.08 20.07
N ALA A 327 6.37 -17.41 18.96
CA ALA A 327 7.23 -16.23 18.88
C ALA A 327 6.50 -14.92 19.24
N GLY A 328 5.21 -14.97 19.57
CA GLY A 328 4.37 -13.79 19.81
C GLY A 328 3.85 -13.11 18.55
N ASP A 329 4.23 -13.60 17.38
CA ASP A 329 3.68 -13.18 16.09
C ASP A 329 2.28 -13.77 15.85
N PHE A 330 1.63 -13.34 14.79
CA PHE A 330 0.29 -13.82 14.41
C PHE A 330 0.33 -14.69 13.14
N LYS A 331 1.50 -15.27 12.82
CA LYS A 331 1.64 -16.13 11.65
C LYS A 331 0.78 -17.38 11.79
N ASN A 332 0.08 -17.72 10.71
CA ASN A 332 -0.80 -18.90 10.64
C ASN A 332 -1.94 -18.90 11.67
N THR A 333 -2.41 -17.71 12.09
CA THR A 333 -3.60 -17.64 12.94
C THR A 333 -4.79 -18.34 12.25
N PRO A 334 -5.51 -19.27 12.94
CA PRO A 334 -6.62 -19.98 12.32
C PRO A 334 -7.87 -19.11 12.13
N TYR A 335 -7.97 -18.03 12.87
CA TYR A 335 -9.04 -17.04 12.76
C TYR A 335 -8.56 -15.66 13.16
N SER A 336 -9.28 -14.64 12.69
CA SER A 336 -9.08 -13.25 13.09
C SER A 336 -10.39 -12.55 13.38
N TYR A 337 -10.37 -11.52 14.23
CA TYR A 337 -11.47 -10.56 14.39
C TYR A 337 -11.06 -9.21 13.84
N HIS A 338 -12.02 -8.52 13.24
CA HIS A 338 -11.88 -7.16 12.73
C HIS A 338 -13.06 -6.34 13.29
N LEU A 339 -12.75 -5.41 14.18
CA LEU A 339 -13.75 -4.66 14.94
C LEU A 339 -13.58 -3.17 14.68
N LEU A 340 -14.71 -2.45 14.57
CA LEU A 340 -14.74 -1.00 14.46
C LEU A 340 -15.89 -0.45 15.29
N ASN A 341 -15.58 0.46 16.20
CA ASN A 341 -16.55 1.20 16.99
C ASN A 341 -16.42 2.67 16.65
N THR A 342 -17.52 3.37 16.46
CA THR A 342 -17.55 4.81 16.15
C THR A 342 -18.30 5.62 17.18
N LYS A 343 -17.92 6.90 17.31
CA LYS A 343 -18.62 7.90 18.08
C LYS A 343 -18.71 9.17 17.25
N HIS A 344 -19.95 9.63 17.01
CA HIS A 344 -20.23 10.85 16.27
C HIS A 344 -20.27 12.07 17.19
N GLY A 345 -19.91 13.23 16.66
CA GLY A 345 -19.93 14.52 17.35
C GLY A 345 -18.93 14.68 18.49
N GLY A 346 -18.07 13.67 18.74
CA GLY A 346 -17.15 13.73 19.87
C GLY A 346 -16.07 12.65 19.89
N PHE A 347 -15.35 12.59 21.02
CA PHE A 347 -14.28 11.61 21.25
C PHE A 347 -14.64 10.69 22.42
N PHE A 348 -14.01 9.52 22.49
CA PHE A 348 -14.20 8.57 23.57
C PHE A 348 -13.59 9.09 24.88
N THR A 349 -14.33 8.99 26.00
CA THR A 349 -13.76 9.05 27.36
C THR A 349 -13.81 7.66 27.91
N GLY A 350 -12.68 6.95 27.81
CA GLY A 350 -12.64 5.52 27.97
C GLY A 350 -13.49 4.74 26.97
N PHE A 351 -13.38 3.44 26.97
CA PHE A 351 -14.24 2.54 26.19
C PHE A 351 -14.12 1.12 26.74
N ALA A 352 -15.24 0.44 26.88
CA ALA A 352 -15.26 -0.97 27.24
C ALA A 352 -16.29 -1.73 26.41
N ARG A 353 -15.88 -2.82 25.76
CA ARG A 353 -16.77 -3.72 25.02
C ARG A 353 -16.34 -5.17 25.12
N THR A 354 -17.29 -6.05 25.41
CA THR A 354 -17.17 -7.50 25.21
C THR A 354 -17.95 -7.87 23.95
N VAL A 355 -17.25 -8.53 23.01
CA VAL A 355 -17.79 -8.91 21.70
C VAL A 355 -18.07 -10.40 21.65
N HIS A 356 -19.29 -10.77 21.25
CA HIS A 356 -19.72 -12.15 21.08
C HIS A 356 -19.75 -12.54 19.60
N ASP A 357 -19.34 -13.76 19.25
CA ASP A 357 -19.30 -14.25 17.88
C ASP A 357 -20.67 -14.11 17.15
N ALA A 358 -21.77 -14.16 17.89
CA ALA A 358 -23.13 -14.02 17.34
C ALA A 358 -23.45 -12.61 16.83
N GLU A 359 -22.73 -11.58 17.32
CA GLU A 359 -22.89 -10.19 16.87
C GLU A 359 -22.14 -9.93 15.53
N LEU A 360 -21.28 -10.84 15.12
CA LEU A 360 -20.37 -10.69 14.01
C LEU A 360 -20.82 -11.48 12.80
N ALA A 361 -20.36 -11.06 11.62
CA ALA A 361 -20.40 -11.89 10.43
C ALA A 361 -19.17 -12.81 10.41
N ARG A 362 -19.33 -14.01 9.86
CA ARG A 362 -18.26 -14.96 9.65
C ARG A 362 -17.95 -15.11 8.17
N VAL A 363 -16.70 -14.92 7.79
CA VAL A 363 -16.16 -15.12 6.44
C VAL A 363 -15.14 -16.25 6.49
N ASP A 364 -15.45 -17.38 5.86
CA ASP A 364 -14.50 -18.49 5.70
C ASP A 364 -13.74 -18.29 4.38
N ALA A 365 -12.49 -17.80 4.46
CA ALA A 365 -11.68 -17.45 3.31
C ALA A 365 -10.67 -18.54 2.97
N ALA A 366 -10.63 -18.94 1.69
CA ALA A 366 -9.62 -19.81 1.11
C ALA A 366 -8.62 -18.96 0.31
N HIS A 367 -7.34 -19.16 0.55
CA HIS A 367 -6.24 -18.43 -0.10
C HIS A 367 -5.43 -19.41 -0.94
N ASN A 368 -5.57 -19.27 -2.26
CA ASN A 368 -4.93 -20.15 -3.22
C ASN A 368 -3.48 -19.73 -3.47
N THR A 369 -2.69 -20.66 -4.00
CA THR A 369 -1.35 -20.40 -4.52
C THR A 369 -1.10 -21.12 -5.83
N GLN A 370 -0.15 -20.66 -6.60
CA GLN A 370 0.33 -21.37 -7.80
C GLN A 370 1.69 -22.03 -7.58
N THR A 371 2.38 -21.71 -6.50
CA THR A 371 3.70 -22.23 -6.14
C THR A 371 3.75 -22.58 -4.66
N ALA A 372 4.55 -23.57 -4.27
CA ALA A 372 4.83 -23.86 -2.87
C ALA A 372 5.70 -22.75 -2.25
N GLU A 373 5.74 -22.72 -0.90
CA GLU A 373 6.62 -21.84 -0.11
C GLU A 373 6.40 -20.34 -0.32
N ARG A 374 5.17 -19.96 -0.67
CA ARG A 374 4.74 -18.56 -0.70
C ARG A 374 4.12 -18.17 0.63
N ARG A 375 4.29 -16.90 1.01
CA ARG A 375 3.64 -16.29 2.16
C ARG A 375 2.44 -15.49 1.69
N GLY A 376 1.31 -15.65 2.37
CA GLY A 376 0.14 -14.80 2.23
C GLY A 376 0.03 -13.84 3.39
N VAL A 377 -0.61 -12.71 3.15
CA VAL A 377 -1.09 -11.79 4.19
C VAL A 377 -2.53 -11.41 3.89
N LYS A 378 -3.37 -11.32 4.92
CA LYS A 378 -4.80 -10.98 4.76
C LYS A 378 -5.27 -10.09 5.90
N GLY A 379 -6.06 -9.08 5.56
CA GLY A 379 -6.74 -8.20 6.50
C GLY A 379 -8.08 -7.72 5.96
N PHE A 380 -8.89 -7.15 6.85
CA PHE A 380 -10.09 -6.42 6.49
C PHE A 380 -9.98 -5.00 7.04
N PHE A 381 -10.39 -4.04 6.22
CA PHE A 381 -10.37 -2.62 6.53
C PHE A 381 -11.80 -2.11 6.59
N GLY A 382 -12.19 -1.60 7.75
CA GLY A 382 -13.53 -1.10 8.00
C GLY A 382 -13.70 0.35 7.56
N MET A 383 -14.90 0.71 7.18
CA MET A 383 -15.34 2.07 6.93
C MET A 383 -16.73 2.25 7.55
N ALA A 384 -16.95 3.37 8.23
CA ALA A 384 -18.24 3.73 8.81
C ALA A 384 -18.67 5.13 8.31
N PRO A 385 -19.94 5.50 8.41
CA PRO A 385 -20.39 6.84 8.07
C PRO A 385 -19.57 7.92 8.80
N GLY A 386 -19.00 8.86 8.04
CA GLY A 386 -18.17 9.93 8.58
C GLY A 386 -16.80 9.51 9.09
N PHE A 387 -16.39 8.23 8.95
CA PHE A 387 -15.10 7.73 9.38
C PHE A 387 -14.49 6.81 8.32
N ALA A 388 -13.51 7.32 7.61
CA ALA A 388 -12.75 6.58 6.59
C ALA A 388 -11.28 6.35 6.97
N ALA A 389 -10.81 6.97 8.06
CA ALA A 389 -9.45 6.84 8.56
C ALA A 389 -9.30 5.59 9.41
N VAL A 390 -9.39 4.41 8.79
CA VAL A 390 -9.21 3.14 9.50
C VAL A 390 -7.85 2.58 9.19
N SER A 391 -7.04 2.41 10.21
CA SER A 391 -5.88 1.55 10.16
C SER A 391 -6.32 0.11 10.46
N GLY A 392 -5.77 -0.82 9.70
CA GLY A 392 -5.91 -2.25 9.92
C GLY A 392 -4.55 -2.89 9.80
N THR A 393 -4.45 -4.16 10.15
CA THR A 393 -3.23 -4.92 9.88
C THR A 393 -3.54 -6.19 9.11
N MET A 394 -2.61 -6.58 8.26
CA MET A 394 -2.70 -7.82 7.51
C MET A 394 -1.92 -8.91 8.26
N LEU A 395 -2.58 -9.99 8.63
CA LEU A 395 -1.96 -11.10 9.35
C LEU A 395 -1.32 -12.09 8.37
N PRO A 396 -0.08 -12.54 8.64
CA PRO A 396 0.66 -13.43 7.75
C PRO A 396 0.31 -14.90 7.93
N PHE A 397 0.42 -15.67 6.84
CA PHE A 397 0.29 -17.13 6.83
C PHE A 397 1.05 -17.75 5.65
N ASP A 398 1.33 -19.05 5.77
CA ASP A 398 1.91 -19.83 4.68
C ASP A 398 0.80 -20.23 3.70
N LEU A 399 1.09 -20.12 2.39
CA LEU A 399 0.14 -20.49 1.34
C LEU A 399 0.33 -21.97 0.89
N PRO A 400 -0.75 -22.66 0.55
CA PRO A 400 -2.15 -22.24 0.59
C PRO A 400 -2.75 -22.32 1.99
N ALA A 401 -3.78 -21.51 2.28
CA ALA A 401 -4.37 -21.46 3.61
C ALA A 401 -5.91 -21.34 3.58
N ARG A 402 -6.51 -21.66 4.73
CA ARG A 402 -7.90 -21.32 5.06
C ARG A 402 -7.90 -20.57 6.38
N VAL A 403 -8.52 -19.40 6.41
CA VAL A 403 -8.61 -18.54 7.59
C VAL A 403 -10.07 -18.12 7.77
N THR A 404 -10.57 -18.18 9.00
CA THR A 404 -11.91 -17.66 9.33
C THR A 404 -11.77 -16.23 9.85
N HIS A 405 -12.56 -15.30 9.29
CA HIS A 405 -12.60 -13.91 9.73
C HIS A 405 -13.95 -13.60 10.37
N TYR A 406 -13.93 -12.88 11.49
CA TYR A 406 -15.11 -12.36 12.19
C TYR A 406 -15.13 -10.84 12.05
N LEU A 407 -16.17 -10.29 11.41
CA LEU A 407 -16.29 -8.89 11.06
C LEU A 407 -17.38 -8.22 11.87
N ASP A 408 -17.11 -7.06 12.46
CA ASP A 408 -18.14 -6.22 13.10
C ASP A 408 -19.22 -5.81 12.09
N THR A 409 -20.47 -5.77 12.53
CA THR A 409 -21.62 -5.54 11.65
C THR A 409 -22.37 -4.25 11.94
N ARG A 410 -21.91 -3.45 12.92
CA ARG A 410 -22.55 -2.21 13.37
C ARG A 410 -22.11 -1.03 12.50
N ASP A 411 -22.99 -0.57 11.62
CA ASP A 411 -22.79 0.59 10.74
C ASP A 411 -21.43 0.59 10.00
N THR A 412 -20.89 -0.60 9.75
CA THR A 412 -19.56 -0.76 9.17
C THR A 412 -19.64 -1.53 7.87
N GLN A 413 -18.90 -1.05 6.88
CA GLN A 413 -18.58 -1.77 5.65
C GLN A 413 -17.13 -2.23 5.69
N TRP A 414 -16.85 -3.41 5.16
CA TRP A 414 -15.52 -4.00 5.15
C TRP A 414 -15.05 -4.27 3.72
N SER A 415 -13.80 -3.91 3.44
CA SER A 415 -13.05 -4.30 2.26
C SER A 415 -11.93 -5.25 2.68
N GLY A 416 -11.87 -6.42 2.06
CA GLY A 416 -10.77 -7.36 2.25
C GLY A 416 -9.56 -6.97 1.43
N ALA A 417 -8.36 -7.16 1.97
CA ALA A 417 -7.10 -7.05 1.23
C ALA A 417 -6.28 -8.32 1.42
N PHE A 418 -5.72 -8.84 0.34
CA PHE A 418 -4.85 -10.01 0.33
C PHE A 418 -3.57 -9.68 -0.45
N GLY A 419 -2.44 -10.21 0.01
CA GLY A 419 -1.17 -10.14 -0.70
C GLY A 419 -0.46 -11.49 -0.70
N GLU A 420 0.03 -11.92 -1.86
CA GLU A 420 1.02 -12.98 -1.97
C GLU A 420 2.40 -12.35 -1.94
N GLN A 421 3.26 -12.80 -1.04
CA GLN A 421 4.59 -12.24 -0.82
C GLN A 421 5.69 -13.20 -1.25
N ILE A 422 6.77 -12.61 -1.75
CA ILE A 422 8.06 -13.24 -1.98
C ILE A 422 9.12 -12.56 -1.11
N THR A 423 10.24 -13.20 -0.90
CA THR A 423 11.39 -12.54 -0.29
C THR A 423 12.07 -11.69 -1.35
N GLY A 424 12.17 -10.40 -1.10
CA GLY A 424 12.90 -9.46 -1.95
C GLY A 424 14.41 -9.70 -1.89
N ALA A 425 15.14 -9.02 -2.76
CA ALA A 425 16.58 -9.11 -2.83
C ALA A 425 17.29 -8.64 -1.54
N ASP A 426 16.65 -7.74 -0.82
CA ASP A 426 17.05 -7.21 0.48
C ASP A 426 16.68 -8.10 1.69
N GLY A 427 16.06 -9.27 1.43
CA GLY A 427 15.58 -10.19 2.46
C GLY A 427 14.19 -9.84 3.05
N PHE A 428 13.60 -8.71 2.67
CA PHE A 428 12.27 -8.31 3.12
C PHE A 428 11.14 -8.85 2.24
N PRO A 429 9.91 -8.99 2.79
CA PRO A 429 8.77 -9.40 2.00
C PRO A 429 8.39 -8.34 0.96
N VAL A 430 8.21 -8.76 -0.28
CA VAL A 430 7.69 -7.94 -1.38
C VAL A 430 6.40 -8.55 -1.89
N TYR A 431 5.41 -7.71 -2.19
CA TYR A 431 4.14 -8.17 -2.73
C TYR A 431 4.31 -8.60 -4.19
N ALA A 432 4.32 -9.90 -4.44
CA ALA A 432 4.30 -10.44 -5.79
C ALA A 432 2.93 -10.19 -6.45
N THR A 433 1.85 -10.28 -5.66
CA THR A 433 0.53 -9.81 -6.05
C THR A 433 -0.20 -9.19 -4.86
N ALA A 434 -1.04 -8.18 -5.11
CA ALA A 434 -1.90 -7.55 -4.14
C ALA A 434 -3.32 -7.50 -4.68
N MET A 435 -4.31 -7.88 -3.86
CA MET A 435 -5.71 -7.96 -4.24
C MET A 435 -6.59 -7.26 -3.22
N GLY A 436 -7.67 -6.63 -3.66
CA GLY A 436 -8.65 -5.97 -2.81
C GLY A 436 -10.08 -6.25 -3.25
N SER A 437 -11.00 -6.40 -2.30
CA SER A 437 -12.44 -6.45 -2.57
C SER A 437 -13.08 -5.07 -2.45
N ASP A 438 -14.29 -4.93 -2.96
CA ASP A 438 -15.12 -3.76 -2.68
C ASP A 438 -15.58 -3.73 -1.22
N TYR A 439 -16.02 -2.56 -0.76
CA TYR A 439 -16.67 -2.41 0.54
C TYR A 439 -18.03 -3.07 0.54
N ARG A 440 -18.27 -3.87 1.57
CA ARG A 440 -19.54 -4.55 1.79
C ARG A 440 -19.96 -4.45 3.24
N ALA A 441 -21.25 -4.17 3.47
CA ALA A 441 -21.88 -4.34 4.76
C ALA A 441 -22.23 -5.82 5.00
N TYR A 442 -22.09 -6.27 6.23
CA TYR A 442 -22.42 -7.61 6.68
C TYR A 442 -23.49 -7.54 7.78
N ARG A 443 -24.22 -8.63 7.98
CA ARG A 443 -25.24 -8.77 9.03
C ARG A 443 -24.76 -9.67 10.15
N ALA A 444 -25.22 -9.42 11.36
CA ALA A 444 -24.93 -10.28 12.52
C ALA A 444 -25.36 -11.73 12.24
N GLY A 445 -24.47 -12.69 12.51
CA GLY A 445 -24.68 -14.09 12.26
C GLY A 445 -24.57 -14.52 10.77
N GLU A 446 -24.35 -13.59 9.84
CA GLU A 446 -24.12 -13.91 8.43
C GLU A 446 -22.88 -14.80 8.27
N ARG A 447 -22.99 -15.79 7.37
CA ARG A 447 -21.88 -16.69 7.02
C ARG A 447 -21.65 -16.68 5.53
N THR A 448 -20.43 -16.35 5.13
CA THR A 448 -20.02 -16.29 3.72
C THR A 448 -18.72 -17.05 3.50
N THR A 449 -18.44 -17.36 2.25
CA THR A 449 -17.17 -17.95 1.82
C THR A 449 -16.54 -17.07 0.78
N GLU A 450 -15.21 -16.91 0.82
CA GLU A 450 -14.41 -16.19 -0.15
C GLU A 450 -13.26 -17.06 -0.66
N ARG A 451 -12.82 -16.82 -1.88
CA ARG A 451 -11.61 -17.41 -2.44
C ARG A 451 -10.73 -16.29 -2.97
N TRP A 452 -9.50 -16.29 -2.56
CA TRP A 452 -8.50 -15.30 -2.94
C TRP A 452 -7.40 -15.96 -3.74
N ASN A 453 -6.89 -15.25 -4.76
CA ASN A 453 -5.81 -15.72 -5.62
C ASN A 453 -6.18 -17.00 -6.40
N ALA A 454 -7.43 -17.11 -6.80
CA ALA A 454 -7.96 -18.27 -7.53
C ALA A 454 -7.90 -18.02 -9.05
N ALA A 455 -7.19 -18.92 -9.78
CA ALA A 455 -7.06 -18.85 -11.23
C ALA A 455 -8.43 -19.12 -11.91
N VAL A 456 -8.73 -18.56 -13.11
CA VAL A 456 -7.82 -17.97 -14.08
C VAL A 456 -7.65 -16.48 -13.80
N PHE A 457 -6.41 -15.96 -13.80
CA PHE A 457 -6.18 -14.53 -13.73
C PHE A 457 -6.34 -13.94 -15.12
N ALA A 458 -7.19 -12.92 -15.23
CA ALA A 458 -7.59 -12.33 -16.50
C ALA A 458 -7.87 -10.83 -16.36
N PRO A 459 -7.92 -10.07 -17.46
CA PRO A 459 -8.29 -8.67 -17.43
C PRO A 459 -9.66 -8.44 -16.79
N PHE A 460 -9.82 -7.31 -16.10
CA PHE A 460 -11.07 -6.89 -15.48
C PHE A 460 -11.29 -5.38 -15.57
N LEU A 461 -12.44 -4.99 -16.09
CA LEU A 461 -12.87 -3.61 -16.25
C LEU A 461 -14.00 -3.33 -15.25
N PHE A 462 -13.67 -2.93 -14.04
CA PHE A 462 -14.66 -2.71 -12.96
C PHE A 462 -15.01 -1.23 -12.73
N ARG A 463 -14.31 -0.28 -13.39
CA ARG A 463 -14.57 1.15 -13.32
C ARG A 463 -14.54 1.79 -14.70
N PRO A 464 -15.32 2.86 -14.92
CA PRO A 464 -15.35 3.55 -16.22
C PRO A 464 -14.04 4.31 -16.55
N ASP A 465 -13.18 4.54 -15.56
CA ASP A 465 -11.92 5.29 -15.73
C ASP A 465 -10.69 4.40 -16.05
N HIS A 466 -10.86 3.09 -16.23
CA HIS A 466 -9.77 2.20 -16.67
C HIS A 466 -9.28 2.52 -18.07
N ALA A 467 -10.15 2.96 -18.96
CA ALA A 467 -9.79 3.40 -20.30
C ALA A 467 -10.81 4.43 -20.77
N GLY A 468 -10.37 5.55 -21.28
CA GLY A 468 -11.29 6.63 -21.67
C GLY A 468 -10.71 7.58 -22.68
N ARG A 469 -11.56 8.51 -23.13
CA ARG A 469 -11.22 9.66 -23.93
C ARG A 469 -11.87 10.91 -23.35
N ASP A 470 -11.11 12.00 -23.26
CA ASP A 470 -11.57 13.33 -22.87
C ASP A 470 -10.99 14.34 -23.87
N GLY A 471 -11.86 14.97 -24.65
CA GLY A 471 -11.43 15.70 -25.84
C GLY A 471 -10.64 14.78 -26.77
N ASP A 472 -9.38 15.12 -26.97
CA ASP A 472 -8.42 14.37 -27.77
C ASP A 472 -7.33 13.68 -26.95
N ARG A 473 -7.52 13.57 -25.64
CA ARG A 473 -6.68 12.81 -24.74
C ARG A 473 -7.28 11.43 -24.49
N MET A 474 -6.52 10.37 -24.75
CA MET A 474 -6.92 8.99 -24.47
C MET A 474 -6.01 8.35 -23.42
N TRP A 475 -6.61 7.54 -22.55
CA TRP A 475 -5.85 6.74 -21.57
C TRP A 475 -6.35 5.30 -21.54
N ALA A 476 -5.48 4.40 -21.14
CA ALA A 476 -5.81 3.01 -20.89
C ALA A 476 -4.87 2.41 -19.81
N GLY A 477 -5.46 1.78 -18.78
CA GLY A 477 -4.77 1.08 -17.71
C GLY A 477 -5.63 -0.08 -17.21
N VAL A 478 -5.68 -1.18 -17.97
CA VAL A 478 -6.53 -2.34 -17.65
C VAL A 478 -5.80 -3.29 -16.71
N PRO A 479 -6.33 -3.59 -15.51
CA PRO A 479 -5.78 -4.64 -14.64
C PRO A 479 -5.84 -5.99 -15.36
N LEU A 480 -4.67 -6.63 -15.57
CA LEU A 480 -4.57 -7.84 -16.39
C LEU A 480 -4.61 -9.16 -15.59
N PHE A 481 -4.52 -9.09 -14.25
CA PHE A 481 -4.32 -10.27 -13.40
C PHE A 481 -5.34 -10.41 -12.27
N THR A 482 -6.57 -9.95 -12.47
CA THR A 482 -7.66 -10.14 -11.51
C THR A 482 -8.03 -11.61 -11.41
N ASP A 483 -8.25 -12.11 -10.21
CA ASP A 483 -8.66 -13.50 -9.96
C ASP A 483 -10.13 -13.77 -10.31
N GLN A 484 -10.58 -15.01 -10.19
CA GLN A 484 -11.94 -15.35 -10.61
C GLN A 484 -13.07 -14.82 -9.71
N ASP A 485 -12.76 -14.34 -8.51
CA ASP A 485 -13.75 -13.76 -7.57
C ASP A 485 -13.73 -12.22 -7.59
N ASP A 486 -13.28 -11.62 -8.70
CA ASP A 486 -13.35 -10.19 -9.03
C ASP A 486 -12.56 -9.28 -8.07
N HIS A 487 -11.53 -9.81 -7.39
CA HIS A 487 -10.66 -8.99 -6.57
C HIS A 487 -9.79 -8.09 -7.46
N ARG A 488 -9.84 -6.78 -7.21
CA ARG A 488 -8.96 -5.82 -7.88
C ARG A 488 -7.51 -6.19 -7.60
N ALA A 489 -6.72 -6.44 -8.63
CA ALA A 489 -5.39 -7.01 -8.47
C ALA A 489 -4.30 -6.21 -9.17
N GLY A 490 -3.20 -5.97 -8.44
CA GLY A 490 -1.89 -5.63 -8.97
C GLY A 490 -0.95 -6.83 -8.90
N SER A 491 -0.02 -6.96 -9.85
CA SER A 491 0.98 -8.02 -9.89
C SER A 491 2.33 -7.45 -10.31
N LEU A 492 3.41 -7.93 -9.68
CA LEU A 492 4.72 -7.74 -10.25
C LEU A 492 4.80 -8.40 -11.62
N THR A 493 5.47 -7.75 -12.53
CA THR A 493 5.67 -8.20 -13.92
C THR A 493 7.12 -8.09 -14.31
N ASP A 494 7.58 -8.98 -15.17
CA ASP A 494 8.91 -8.90 -15.81
C ASP A 494 8.92 -7.78 -16.86
N SER A 495 7.77 -7.57 -17.53
CA SER A 495 7.52 -6.47 -18.44
C SER A 495 6.03 -6.24 -18.61
N ALA A 496 5.65 -4.99 -18.88
CA ALA A 496 4.30 -4.61 -19.26
C ALA A 496 4.38 -3.53 -20.33
N SER A 497 3.42 -3.52 -21.26
CA SER A 497 3.34 -2.46 -22.26
C SER A 497 1.91 -2.21 -22.69
N VAL A 498 1.62 -0.95 -23.02
CA VAL A 498 0.36 -0.54 -23.67
C VAL A 498 0.70 0.26 -24.91
N LYS A 499 0.13 -0.11 -26.07
CA LYS A 499 0.30 0.58 -27.34
C LYS A 499 -1.05 1.03 -27.87
N LEU A 500 -1.12 2.28 -28.33
CA LEU A 500 -2.30 2.86 -28.96
C LEU A 500 -2.02 3.16 -30.43
N TYR A 501 -2.88 2.66 -31.29
CA TYR A 501 -2.84 2.93 -32.72
C TYR A 501 -4.11 3.66 -33.15
N ARG A 502 -3.95 4.62 -34.09
CA ARG A 502 -5.04 5.27 -34.81
C ARG A 502 -4.89 4.98 -36.30
N ASP A 503 -5.90 4.40 -36.93
CA ASP A 503 -5.91 4.02 -38.35
C ASP A 503 -4.63 3.26 -38.77
N GLY A 504 -4.21 2.33 -37.88
CA GLY A 504 -3.03 1.48 -38.05
C GLY A 504 -1.68 2.13 -37.70
N LYS A 505 -1.61 3.44 -37.44
CA LYS A 505 -0.37 4.13 -37.02
C LYS A 505 -0.26 4.20 -35.51
N LEU A 506 0.93 3.92 -34.97
CA LEU A 506 1.24 4.06 -33.54
C LEU A 506 1.17 5.56 -33.17
N VAL A 507 0.35 5.89 -32.16
CA VAL A 507 0.15 7.26 -31.65
C VAL A 507 0.46 7.40 -30.17
N GLY A 508 0.68 6.29 -29.46
CA GLY A 508 1.12 6.28 -28.06
C GLY A 508 1.62 4.93 -27.63
N GLU A 509 2.60 4.92 -26.74
CA GLU A 509 3.19 3.70 -26.16
C GLU A 509 3.65 3.97 -24.73
N SER A 510 3.57 2.98 -23.88
CA SER A 510 4.05 3.00 -22.50
C SER A 510 4.54 1.60 -22.08
N ASP A 511 5.67 1.54 -21.38
CA ASP A 511 6.24 0.32 -20.84
C ASP A 511 5.78 0.00 -19.39
N GLY A 512 4.86 0.81 -18.83
CA GLY A 512 4.39 0.69 -17.44
C GLY A 512 2.98 0.07 -17.29
N GLY A 513 2.37 -0.45 -18.37
CA GLY A 513 1.01 -1.02 -18.29
C GLY A 513 -0.12 0.02 -18.23
N GLN A 514 0.21 1.32 -18.22
CA GLN A 514 -0.72 2.45 -18.30
C GLN A 514 -0.29 3.41 -19.41
N LEU A 515 -1.24 3.84 -20.20
CA LEU A 515 -1.03 4.78 -21.30
C LEU A 515 -1.83 6.05 -21.06
N ASN A 516 -1.24 7.19 -21.42
CA ASN A 516 -1.89 8.48 -21.54
C ASN A 516 -1.32 9.18 -22.77
N ALA A 517 -2.14 9.41 -23.79
CA ALA A 517 -1.69 9.93 -25.06
C ALA A 517 -2.64 10.99 -25.61
N GLN A 518 -2.08 12.03 -26.21
CA GLN A 518 -2.80 12.97 -27.03
C GLN A 518 -2.97 12.38 -28.44
N VAL A 519 -4.18 12.33 -28.94
CA VAL A 519 -4.50 11.82 -30.30
C VAL A 519 -5.02 12.94 -31.19
N PRO A 520 -4.86 12.86 -32.51
CA PRO A 520 -5.46 13.82 -33.40
C PRO A 520 -6.99 13.86 -33.26
N PRO A 521 -7.64 15.04 -33.50
CA PRO A 521 -9.09 15.18 -33.38
C PRO A 521 -9.86 14.38 -34.43
N GLY A 522 -11.16 14.18 -34.16
CA GLY A 522 -12.12 13.57 -35.08
C GLY A 522 -12.26 12.05 -34.92
N LYS A 523 -13.26 11.53 -35.65
CA LYS A 523 -13.62 10.12 -35.66
C LYS A 523 -12.58 9.29 -36.39
N ALA A 524 -12.14 8.18 -35.76
CA ALA A 524 -11.15 7.28 -36.35
C ALA A 524 -11.30 5.86 -35.78
N GLY A 525 -10.67 4.90 -36.44
CA GLY A 525 -10.47 3.56 -35.94
C GLY A 525 -9.28 3.50 -34.96
N PHE A 526 -9.48 2.92 -33.79
CA PHE A 526 -8.43 2.77 -32.78
C PHE A 526 -8.16 1.31 -32.48
N ARG A 527 -6.91 1.02 -32.13
CA ARG A 527 -6.49 -0.29 -31.60
C ARG A 527 -5.63 -0.06 -30.37
N ILE A 528 -6.00 -0.71 -29.26
CA ILE A 528 -5.18 -0.77 -28.05
C ILE A 528 -4.63 -2.19 -27.90
N GLU A 529 -3.34 -2.31 -27.67
CA GLU A 529 -2.68 -3.56 -27.29
C GLU A 529 -2.12 -3.41 -25.87
N SER A 530 -2.54 -4.24 -24.95
CA SER A 530 -1.99 -4.33 -23.60
C SER A 530 -1.38 -5.70 -23.39
N THR A 531 -0.14 -5.74 -22.95
CA THR A 531 0.62 -6.99 -22.72
C THR A 531 1.32 -6.90 -21.37
N ALA A 532 1.31 -7.99 -20.62
CA ALA A 532 2.15 -8.14 -19.44
C ALA A 532 2.69 -9.57 -19.35
N ASP A 533 3.95 -9.66 -18.93
CA ASP A 533 4.70 -10.89 -18.72
C ASP A 533 5.16 -10.96 -17.27
N ARG A 534 4.98 -12.12 -16.61
CA ARG A 534 5.41 -12.38 -15.23
C ARG A 534 5.93 -13.82 -15.04
N ARG A 535 6.52 -14.38 -16.11
CA ARG A 535 6.99 -15.77 -16.16
C ARG A 535 8.07 -16.11 -15.14
N SER A 536 8.88 -15.13 -14.73
CA SER A 536 9.90 -15.34 -13.70
C SER A 536 9.28 -15.62 -12.32
N LEU A 537 8.09 -15.07 -12.04
CA LEU A 537 7.44 -15.12 -10.74
C LEU A 537 6.27 -16.07 -10.65
N PHE A 538 5.54 -16.27 -11.76
CA PHE A 538 4.28 -16.98 -11.79
C PHE A 538 4.21 -18.03 -12.89
N ARG A 539 3.53 -19.12 -12.60
CA ARG A 539 3.35 -20.23 -13.54
C ARG A 539 2.02 -20.19 -14.28
N LEU A 540 0.98 -19.60 -13.65
CA LEU A 540 -0.35 -19.47 -14.22
C LEU A 540 -0.64 -18.05 -14.64
N SER A 541 -1.36 -17.92 -15.76
CA SER A 541 -1.64 -16.64 -16.40
C SER A 541 -0.37 -15.77 -16.44
N ASN A 542 0.73 -16.42 -16.81
CA ASN A 542 2.06 -15.83 -16.69
C ASN A 542 2.41 -14.87 -17.83
N GLN A 543 1.60 -14.85 -18.88
CA GLN A 543 1.58 -13.82 -19.91
C GLN A 543 0.14 -13.56 -20.31
N VAL A 544 -0.29 -12.31 -20.31
CA VAL A 544 -1.61 -11.87 -20.72
C VAL A 544 -1.44 -10.81 -21.81
N LYS A 545 -2.14 -10.99 -22.92
CA LYS A 545 -2.22 -10.03 -24.02
C LYS A 545 -3.68 -9.78 -24.35
N SER A 546 -4.07 -8.51 -24.45
CA SER A 546 -5.39 -8.10 -24.93
C SER A 546 -5.26 -7.07 -26.03
N VAL A 547 -5.98 -7.29 -27.11
CA VAL A 547 -6.05 -6.38 -28.26
C VAL A 547 -7.51 -6.00 -28.45
N TRP A 548 -7.78 -4.70 -28.40
CA TRP A 548 -9.11 -4.15 -28.67
C TRP A 548 -9.07 -3.32 -29.94
N THR A 549 -10.12 -3.45 -30.77
CA THR A 549 -10.36 -2.49 -31.88
C THR A 549 -11.74 -1.87 -31.73
N PHE A 550 -11.83 -0.59 -31.94
CA PHE A 550 -13.06 0.19 -31.79
C PHE A 550 -12.99 1.50 -32.57
N THR A 551 -14.13 2.14 -32.75
CA THR A 551 -14.21 3.51 -33.28
C THR A 551 -14.44 4.50 -32.16
N SER A 552 -13.73 5.63 -32.16
CA SER A 552 -13.92 6.73 -31.22
C SER A 552 -13.80 8.08 -31.93
N ASP A 553 -14.50 9.08 -31.43
CA ASP A 553 -14.48 10.47 -31.91
C ASP A 553 -14.03 11.39 -30.79
N THR A 554 -13.65 12.64 -31.12
CA THR A 554 -13.43 13.69 -30.10
C THR A 554 -14.63 13.80 -29.18
N THR A 555 -14.42 13.83 -27.89
CA THR A 555 -15.50 13.90 -26.89
C THR A 555 -15.57 15.30 -26.27
N GLY A 556 -16.75 15.72 -25.84
CA GLY A 556 -16.93 16.97 -25.06
C GLY A 556 -16.67 16.79 -23.57
N GLU A 557 -16.75 15.55 -23.10
CA GLU A 557 -16.55 15.14 -21.71
C GLU A 557 -15.84 13.80 -21.66
N ALA A 558 -15.26 13.47 -20.50
CA ALA A 558 -14.60 12.18 -20.28
C ALA A 558 -15.58 11.01 -20.49
N ALA A 559 -15.29 10.14 -21.44
CA ALA A 559 -16.12 8.97 -21.77
C ALA A 559 -15.29 7.67 -21.78
N PRO A 560 -15.81 6.59 -21.21
CA PRO A 560 -15.14 5.29 -21.21
C PRO A 560 -15.09 4.70 -22.64
N LEU A 561 -13.98 4.04 -22.98
CA LEU A 561 -13.81 3.36 -24.27
C LEU A 561 -14.64 2.09 -24.35
N PRO A 562 -15.19 1.72 -25.54
CA PRO A 562 -16.07 0.56 -25.69
C PRO A 562 -15.30 -0.77 -25.74
N LEU A 563 -14.64 -1.09 -24.63
CA LEU A 563 -13.81 -2.28 -24.48
C LEU A 563 -14.63 -3.46 -23.91
N TRP A 564 -14.16 -4.66 -24.16
CA TRP A 564 -14.68 -5.92 -23.61
C TRP A 564 -13.58 -6.70 -22.92
N VAL A 565 -13.93 -7.50 -21.92
CA VAL A 565 -13.05 -8.52 -21.34
C VAL A 565 -13.78 -9.86 -21.27
N VAL A 566 -13.03 -10.96 -21.28
CA VAL A 566 -13.56 -12.31 -21.05
C VAL A 566 -12.98 -12.87 -19.77
N ARG A 567 -13.87 -13.21 -18.84
CA ARG A 567 -13.54 -13.77 -17.53
C ARG A 567 -13.84 -15.26 -17.49
N TYR A 568 -13.07 -16.02 -16.70
CA TYR A 568 -13.17 -17.47 -16.62
C TYR A 568 -13.26 -17.93 -15.16
N PHE A 569 -14.18 -18.87 -14.86
CA PHE A 569 -14.54 -19.29 -13.50
C PHE A 569 -14.44 -20.82 -13.30
N PRO A 570 -13.29 -21.46 -13.56
CA PRO A 570 -13.13 -22.89 -13.34
C PRO A 570 -13.22 -23.23 -11.86
N ARG A 571 -13.72 -24.43 -11.54
CA ARG A 571 -13.55 -24.97 -10.19
C ARG A 571 -12.10 -25.41 -10.03
N VAL A 572 -11.40 -24.81 -9.04
CA VAL A 572 -10.01 -25.15 -8.72
C VAL A 572 -9.86 -25.51 -7.25
N ASP A 573 -8.83 -26.30 -6.94
CA ASP A 573 -8.38 -26.56 -5.57
C ASP A 573 -7.49 -25.42 -5.05
N LEU A 574 -6.96 -25.55 -3.83
CA LEU A 574 -6.11 -24.52 -3.21
C LEU A 574 -4.77 -24.28 -3.92
N TYR A 575 -4.35 -25.22 -4.78
CA TYR A 575 -3.15 -25.09 -5.62
C TYR A 575 -3.49 -24.63 -7.05
N ASN A 576 -4.72 -24.15 -7.27
CA ASN A 576 -5.20 -23.74 -8.57
C ASN A 576 -5.25 -24.87 -9.62
N ASN A 577 -5.31 -26.14 -9.21
CA ASN A 577 -5.53 -27.25 -10.12
C ASN A 577 -7.02 -27.36 -10.45
N PRO A 578 -7.41 -27.44 -11.72
CA PRO A 578 -8.81 -27.62 -12.10
C PRO A 578 -9.38 -28.93 -11.55
N VAL A 579 -10.54 -28.84 -10.89
CA VAL A 579 -11.29 -29.99 -10.40
C VAL A 579 -12.14 -30.51 -11.54
N GLY A 580 -12.13 -31.84 -11.75
CA GLY A 580 -12.92 -32.52 -12.78
C GLY A 580 -12.21 -33.72 -13.40
N GLY A 581 -12.92 -34.45 -14.28
CA GLY A 581 -12.46 -35.66 -14.95
C GLY A 581 -11.70 -35.37 -16.26
N LYS A 582 -12.14 -36.11 -17.33
CA LYS A 582 -11.57 -35.97 -18.69
C LYS A 582 -11.76 -34.59 -19.32
N ASN A 583 -12.80 -33.85 -18.90
CA ASN A 583 -13.08 -32.51 -19.37
C ASN A 583 -13.10 -31.55 -18.20
N ILE A 584 -12.57 -30.34 -18.41
CA ILE A 584 -12.61 -29.18 -17.49
C ILE A 584 -13.81 -28.34 -17.95
N ALA A 585 -14.80 -28.20 -17.08
CA ALA A 585 -15.86 -27.22 -17.30
C ALA A 585 -15.28 -25.82 -16.98
N LEU A 586 -15.36 -24.93 -17.96
CA LEU A 586 -14.88 -23.56 -17.88
C LEU A 586 -16.04 -22.58 -18.05
N PRO A 587 -16.80 -22.27 -16.99
CA PRO A 587 -17.74 -21.17 -17.02
C PRO A 587 -17.00 -19.87 -17.39
N LEU A 588 -17.67 -19.00 -18.14
CA LEU A 588 -17.09 -17.75 -18.61
C LEU A 588 -18.15 -16.65 -18.77
N SER A 589 -17.71 -15.40 -18.70
CA SER A 589 -18.52 -14.22 -19.05
C SER A 589 -17.77 -13.34 -20.04
N ALA A 590 -18.52 -12.65 -20.88
CA ALA A 590 -18.04 -11.51 -21.65
C ALA A 590 -18.60 -10.26 -20.97
N GLU A 591 -17.74 -9.37 -20.52
CA GLU A 591 -18.09 -8.22 -19.70
C GLU A 591 -17.71 -6.93 -20.42
N PRO A 592 -18.68 -6.00 -20.60
CA PRO A 592 -18.41 -4.71 -21.20
C PRO A 592 -17.73 -3.78 -20.20
N HIS A 593 -16.95 -2.83 -20.66
CA HIS A 593 -16.44 -1.75 -19.87
C HIS A 593 -17.58 -0.92 -19.27
N PRO A 594 -17.66 -0.70 -17.97
CA PRO A 594 -18.74 0.04 -17.33
C PRO A 594 -18.94 1.44 -17.92
N GLY A 595 -20.19 1.80 -18.20
CA GLY A 595 -20.54 3.10 -18.76
C GLY A 595 -20.19 3.30 -20.24
N ALA A 596 -19.50 2.34 -20.85
CA ALA A 596 -19.10 2.45 -22.24
C ALA A 596 -20.26 2.13 -23.21
N GLY A 597 -20.25 2.75 -24.37
CA GLY A 597 -21.22 2.51 -25.44
C GLY A 597 -20.93 1.25 -26.23
N THR A 598 -20.82 0.07 -25.59
CA THR A 598 -20.65 -1.22 -26.29
C THR A 598 -21.95 -1.69 -26.95
N GLY A 599 -21.82 -2.58 -27.95
CA GLY A 599 -22.96 -3.29 -28.58
C GLY A 599 -23.36 -4.55 -27.81
N GLN A 600 -24.23 -5.36 -28.41
CA GLN A 600 -24.50 -6.73 -27.95
C GLN A 600 -23.43 -7.67 -28.50
N VAL A 601 -23.01 -8.69 -27.74
CA VAL A 601 -22.07 -9.70 -28.24
C VAL A 601 -22.66 -10.42 -29.45
N SER A 602 -22.07 -10.24 -30.62
CA SER A 602 -22.44 -10.91 -31.86
C SER A 602 -21.73 -12.24 -32.01
N THR A 603 -20.45 -12.29 -31.73
CA THR A 603 -19.66 -13.55 -31.75
C THR A 603 -18.75 -13.64 -30.54
N LEU A 604 -18.61 -14.86 -30.00
CA LEU A 604 -17.65 -15.21 -28.97
C LEU A 604 -17.06 -16.58 -29.29
N ARG A 605 -15.76 -16.64 -29.53
CA ARG A 605 -15.01 -17.86 -29.80
C ARG A 605 -13.95 -18.06 -28.74
N ILE A 606 -13.84 -19.30 -28.24
CA ILE A 606 -12.80 -19.68 -27.28
C ILE A 606 -11.93 -20.75 -27.94
N SER A 607 -10.63 -20.54 -27.93
CA SER A 607 -9.63 -21.49 -28.37
C SER A 607 -8.68 -21.85 -27.24
N VAL A 608 -8.15 -23.07 -27.28
CA VAL A 608 -7.19 -23.59 -26.32
C VAL A 608 -5.91 -24.00 -27.02
N SER A 609 -4.78 -23.80 -26.32
CA SER A 609 -3.47 -24.29 -26.72
C SER A 609 -2.90 -25.15 -25.58
N THR A 610 -2.17 -26.23 -25.95
CA THR A 610 -1.49 -27.15 -25.02
C THR A 610 0.02 -27.23 -25.29
N ASP A 611 0.52 -26.44 -26.22
CA ASP A 611 1.87 -26.37 -26.76
C ASP A 611 2.46 -24.93 -26.70
N GLN A 612 2.15 -24.21 -25.62
CA GLN A 612 2.64 -22.85 -25.36
C GLN A 612 2.25 -21.81 -26.44
N GLY A 613 1.13 -22.05 -27.15
CA GLY A 613 0.61 -21.10 -28.14
C GLY A 613 1.02 -21.38 -29.57
N ASP A 614 1.78 -22.44 -29.84
CA ASP A 614 2.21 -22.83 -31.20
C ASP A 614 1.02 -23.24 -32.05
N SER A 615 0.05 -23.94 -31.46
CA SER A 615 -1.20 -24.25 -32.12
C SER A 615 -2.43 -23.95 -31.24
N TRP A 616 -3.54 -23.62 -31.90
CA TRP A 616 -4.81 -23.26 -31.23
C TRP A 616 -5.96 -24.05 -31.79
N ARG A 617 -6.74 -24.66 -30.90
CA ARG A 617 -7.94 -25.40 -31.24
C ARG A 617 -9.17 -24.74 -30.63
N GLN A 618 -10.16 -24.40 -31.45
CA GLN A 618 -11.43 -23.87 -30.99
C GLN A 618 -12.19 -24.95 -30.21
N VAL A 619 -12.80 -24.52 -29.09
CA VAL A 619 -13.68 -25.38 -28.26
C VAL A 619 -15.11 -24.85 -28.28
N PRO A 620 -16.12 -25.72 -28.18
CA PRO A 620 -17.50 -25.29 -28.16
C PRO A 620 -17.82 -24.46 -26.92
N VAL A 621 -18.55 -23.38 -27.11
CA VAL A 621 -19.14 -22.55 -26.04
C VAL A 621 -20.64 -22.83 -26.05
N VAL A 622 -21.15 -23.32 -24.93
CA VAL A 622 -22.56 -23.64 -24.73
C VAL A 622 -23.17 -22.67 -23.75
N ARG A 623 -24.35 -22.12 -24.06
CA ARG A 623 -25.16 -21.37 -23.12
C ARG A 623 -26.16 -22.27 -22.43
N ASP A 624 -26.25 -22.14 -21.10
CA ASP A 624 -27.28 -22.82 -20.32
C ASP A 624 -28.63 -22.08 -20.39
N LYS A 625 -29.67 -22.68 -19.81
CA LYS A 625 -31.03 -22.08 -19.77
C LYS A 625 -31.09 -20.73 -19.04
N ALA A 626 -30.11 -20.44 -18.16
CA ALA A 626 -29.97 -19.17 -17.44
C ALA A 626 -29.10 -18.14 -18.21
N GLY A 627 -28.71 -18.47 -19.46
CA GLY A 627 -27.88 -17.58 -20.30
C GLY A 627 -26.41 -17.58 -19.96
N LYS A 628 -25.95 -18.37 -18.98
CA LYS A 628 -24.54 -18.48 -18.61
C LYS A 628 -23.77 -19.29 -19.62
N SER A 629 -22.63 -18.76 -20.07
CA SER A 629 -21.76 -19.41 -21.04
C SER A 629 -20.74 -20.31 -20.35
N ARG A 630 -20.41 -21.46 -20.97
CA ARG A 630 -19.29 -22.31 -20.56
C ARG A 630 -18.64 -22.97 -21.76
N ALA A 631 -17.32 -23.14 -21.71
CA ALA A 631 -16.57 -23.99 -22.62
C ALA A 631 -16.26 -25.31 -21.92
N MET A 632 -16.22 -26.41 -22.73
CA MET A 632 -15.78 -27.72 -22.28
C MET A 632 -14.39 -27.97 -22.85
N VAL A 633 -13.39 -27.88 -21.99
CA VAL A 633 -11.98 -28.00 -22.37
C VAL A 633 -11.51 -29.42 -22.07
N PRO A 634 -11.15 -30.24 -23.08
CA PRO A 634 -10.60 -31.56 -22.85
C PRO A 634 -9.28 -31.43 -22.04
N ARG A 635 -9.15 -32.26 -21.01
CA ARG A 635 -7.90 -32.34 -20.26
C ARG A 635 -6.85 -33.07 -21.10
N PRO A 636 -5.77 -32.43 -21.52
CA PRO A 636 -4.75 -33.10 -22.35
C PRO A 636 -3.99 -34.13 -21.53
N SER A 637 -3.64 -35.24 -22.18
CA SER A 637 -2.65 -36.18 -21.66
C SER A 637 -1.26 -35.66 -22.02
N GLY A 638 -0.41 -35.44 -21.00
CA GLY A 638 1.00 -35.06 -21.20
C GLY A 638 1.32 -33.55 -21.22
N ALA A 639 0.37 -32.68 -21.51
CA ALA A 639 0.61 -31.23 -21.39
C ALA A 639 0.53 -30.79 -19.93
N LYS A 640 1.39 -29.84 -19.52
CA LYS A 640 1.45 -29.33 -18.13
C LYS A 640 0.46 -28.20 -17.87
N SER A 641 0.01 -27.50 -18.91
CA SER A 641 -0.90 -26.35 -18.82
C SER A 641 -1.76 -26.20 -20.08
N ILE A 642 -2.79 -25.40 -19.95
CA ILE A 642 -3.68 -24.98 -21.04
C ILE A 642 -3.66 -23.47 -21.10
N SER A 643 -3.39 -22.91 -22.27
CA SER A 643 -3.54 -21.49 -22.59
C SER A 643 -4.90 -21.23 -23.22
N LEU A 644 -5.46 -20.06 -23.00
CA LEU A 644 -6.79 -19.66 -23.47
C LEU A 644 -6.69 -18.45 -24.40
N ARG A 645 -7.47 -18.48 -25.50
CA ARG A 645 -7.68 -17.31 -26.35
C ARG A 645 -9.19 -17.10 -26.54
N ALA A 646 -9.64 -15.87 -26.25
CA ALA A 646 -10.99 -15.42 -26.55
C ALA A 646 -10.96 -14.44 -27.71
N GLN A 647 -11.90 -14.57 -28.63
CA GLN A 647 -12.17 -13.62 -29.71
C GLN A 647 -13.63 -13.23 -29.64
N LEU A 648 -13.89 -11.91 -29.52
CA LEU A 648 -15.24 -11.37 -29.40
C LEU A 648 -15.44 -10.26 -30.43
N THR A 649 -16.65 -10.19 -30.99
CA THR A 649 -17.13 -9.04 -31.77
C THR A 649 -18.50 -8.66 -31.27
N ASP A 650 -18.76 -7.38 -31.10
CA ASP A 650 -20.09 -6.87 -30.75
C ASP A 650 -20.87 -6.35 -31.98
N SER A 651 -22.13 -5.98 -31.76
CA SER A 651 -23.03 -5.50 -32.84
C SER A 651 -22.65 -4.11 -33.37
N ARG A 652 -21.71 -3.39 -32.74
CA ARG A 652 -21.16 -2.11 -33.19
C ARG A 652 -19.82 -2.27 -33.90
N GLY A 653 -19.33 -3.50 -34.06
CA GLY A 653 -18.06 -3.80 -34.71
C GLY A 653 -16.84 -3.66 -33.78
N ASN A 654 -17.02 -3.40 -32.49
CA ASN A 654 -15.90 -3.44 -31.54
C ASN A 654 -15.43 -4.88 -31.35
N THR A 655 -14.12 -5.09 -31.28
CA THR A 655 -13.53 -6.42 -31.13
C THR A 655 -12.62 -6.54 -29.93
N LEU A 656 -12.47 -7.78 -29.44
CA LEU A 656 -11.47 -8.19 -28.47
C LEU A 656 -10.77 -9.45 -28.97
N GLU A 657 -9.43 -9.46 -28.91
CA GLU A 657 -8.65 -10.70 -28.84
C GLU A 657 -7.87 -10.71 -27.54
N GLN A 658 -8.19 -11.66 -26.66
CA GLN A 658 -7.58 -11.81 -25.34
C GLN A 658 -6.90 -13.17 -25.23
N THR A 659 -5.59 -13.19 -24.99
CA THR A 659 -4.79 -14.40 -24.81
C THR A 659 -4.24 -14.44 -23.39
N THR A 660 -4.45 -15.57 -22.70
CA THR A 660 -3.91 -15.86 -21.38
C THR A 660 -3.08 -17.15 -21.47
N MET A 661 -1.77 -17.00 -21.39
CA MET A 661 -0.84 -18.13 -21.47
C MET A 661 -0.82 -18.88 -20.14
N ASN A 662 -0.78 -20.21 -20.21
CA ASN A 662 -0.77 -21.08 -19.02
C ASN A 662 -1.95 -20.77 -18.05
N ALA A 663 -3.14 -20.56 -18.59
CA ALA A 663 -4.32 -20.17 -17.81
C ALA A 663 -4.75 -21.24 -16.77
N LEU A 664 -4.56 -22.52 -17.10
CA LEU A 664 -4.94 -23.66 -16.25
C LEU A 664 -3.80 -24.68 -16.21
N ARG A 665 -3.58 -25.29 -15.06
CA ARG A 665 -2.71 -26.46 -14.91
C ARG A 665 -3.44 -27.74 -15.31
N THR A 666 -2.69 -28.74 -15.70
CA THR A 666 -3.23 -30.06 -16.05
C THR A 666 -2.61 -31.18 -15.22
N ASP A 667 -1.39 -30.97 -14.70
CA ASP A 667 -0.76 -31.85 -13.74
C ASP A 667 -1.43 -31.70 -12.36
N ARG A 668 -1.65 -32.81 -11.68
CA ARG A 668 -2.25 -32.85 -10.34
C ARG A 668 -1.20 -32.88 -9.21
N THR A 669 0.05 -32.69 -9.55
CA THR A 669 1.13 -32.66 -8.57
C THR A 669 1.09 -31.35 -7.80
N ALA A 670 1.46 -31.39 -6.51
CA ALA A 670 1.74 -30.18 -5.76
C ALA A 670 2.75 -29.34 -6.57
N PRO A 671 2.60 -28.00 -6.64
CA PRO A 671 3.57 -27.20 -7.37
C PRO A 671 4.96 -27.51 -6.84
N PRO A 672 5.99 -27.70 -7.69
CA PRO A 672 7.35 -27.73 -7.19
C PRO A 672 7.64 -26.41 -6.47
N ALA A 673 8.50 -26.46 -5.48
CA ALA A 673 9.07 -25.28 -4.85
C ALA A 673 9.52 -24.26 -5.93
N PRO A 674 9.46 -22.95 -5.67
CA PRO A 674 10.04 -21.96 -6.55
C PRO A 674 11.46 -22.41 -6.90
N PRO A 675 11.99 -22.09 -8.09
CA PRO A 675 13.40 -22.27 -8.35
C PRO A 675 14.15 -21.64 -7.17
N ALA A 676 15.10 -22.36 -6.62
CA ALA A 676 15.93 -21.84 -5.52
C ALA A 676 16.36 -20.41 -5.91
N PRO A 677 16.27 -19.43 -5.01
CA PRO A 677 16.84 -18.13 -5.29
C PRO A 677 18.25 -18.38 -5.83
N PRO A 678 18.70 -17.59 -6.82
CA PRO A 678 20.01 -17.77 -7.39
C PRO A 678 21.00 -17.90 -6.24
N THR A 679 21.89 -18.88 -6.34
CA THR A 679 22.93 -19.24 -5.38
C THR A 679 23.28 -18.06 -4.48
N SER A 680 23.22 -18.28 -3.18
CA SER A 680 23.38 -17.25 -2.13
C SER A 680 24.22 -16.08 -2.62
N PRO A 681 23.79 -14.81 -2.47
CA PRO A 681 24.58 -13.64 -2.87
C PRO A 681 26.03 -13.67 -2.36
N ARG A 682 26.30 -14.46 -1.32
CA ARG A 682 27.64 -14.71 -0.78
C ARG A 682 28.56 -15.51 -1.71
N GLU A 683 28.04 -16.33 -2.60
CA GLU A 683 28.83 -17.25 -3.43
C GLU A 683 29.23 -16.62 -4.76
N CYS A 684 28.52 -15.63 -5.23
CA CYS A 684 28.79 -14.99 -6.51
C CYS A 684 29.79 -13.83 -6.44
N ILE A 685 30.11 -13.32 -5.23
CA ILE A 685 31.20 -12.35 -5.05
C ILE A 685 32.49 -13.04 -4.60
N SER A 686 33.64 -12.51 -5.03
CA SER A 686 34.95 -12.96 -4.62
C SER A 686 35.73 -11.89 -3.86
N ALA A 687 36.72 -12.25 -3.08
CA ALA A 687 37.62 -11.24 -2.52
C ALA A 687 38.32 -10.50 -3.65
N PRO A 688 38.32 -9.14 -3.64
CA PRO A 688 39.09 -8.36 -4.60
C PRO A 688 40.56 -8.65 -4.52
N GLU A 689 41.29 -8.27 -5.57
CA GLU A 689 42.73 -8.26 -5.58
C GLU A 689 43.28 -7.35 -4.46
N THR A 690 44.33 -7.81 -3.78
CA THR A 690 44.98 -7.01 -2.75
C THR A 690 45.48 -5.69 -3.34
N PRO A 691 45.17 -4.53 -2.76
CA PRO A 691 45.65 -3.26 -3.27
C PRO A 691 47.17 -3.22 -3.37
N HIS A 692 47.68 -2.79 -4.50
CA HIS A 692 49.11 -2.71 -4.78
C HIS A 692 49.45 -1.39 -5.51
N LYS A 693 50.72 -1.03 -5.46
CA LYS A 693 51.22 0.15 -6.15
C LYS A 693 51.39 -0.12 -7.63
N SER A 694 50.96 0.79 -8.51
CA SER A 694 51.21 0.67 -9.94
C SER A 694 52.72 0.63 -10.26
N SER A 695 53.09 0.12 -11.41
CA SER A 695 54.47 0.08 -11.88
C SER A 695 55.12 1.46 -11.99
N SER A 696 54.31 2.50 -12.24
CA SER A 696 54.74 3.92 -12.21
C SER A 696 54.91 4.49 -10.81
N GLY A 697 54.45 3.81 -9.77
CA GLY A 697 54.55 4.25 -8.40
C GLY A 697 53.58 5.33 -7.96
N PHE A 698 52.74 5.86 -8.86
CA PHE A 698 51.86 7.01 -8.56
C PHE A 698 50.42 6.64 -8.23
N ARG A 699 50.04 5.37 -8.40
CA ARG A 699 48.65 4.92 -8.17
C ARG A 699 48.59 3.68 -7.30
N ILE A 700 47.52 3.56 -6.52
CA ILE A 700 47.09 2.34 -5.84
C ILE A 700 46.03 1.69 -6.71
N LEU A 701 46.24 0.42 -7.04
CA LEU A 701 45.37 -0.37 -7.92
C LEU A 701 44.77 -1.55 -7.15
N SER A 702 43.55 -1.89 -7.48
CA SER A 702 42.91 -3.17 -7.11
C SER A 702 41.87 -3.53 -8.16
N SER A 703 41.54 -4.78 -8.30
CA SER A 703 40.51 -5.25 -9.22
C SER A 703 39.55 -6.25 -8.54
N ALA A 704 38.37 -6.38 -9.06
CA ALA A 704 37.39 -7.35 -8.59
C ALA A 704 36.58 -7.92 -9.76
N ARG A 705 36.14 -9.17 -9.61
CA ARG A 705 35.31 -9.87 -10.59
C ARG A 705 33.91 -10.15 -9.98
N ASN A 706 32.90 -9.89 -10.77
CA ASN A 706 31.50 -10.17 -10.43
C ASN A 706 31.05 -11.44 -11.15
N ALA A 707 30.72 -12.49 -10.41
CA ALA A 707 30.11 -13.71 -10.94
C ALA A 707 28.57 -13.73 -10.69
N CYS A 708 28.00 -12.65 -10.12
CA CYS A 708 26.55 -12.50 -9.93
C CYS A 708 25.85 -12.22 -11.26
N GLY A 709 24.58 -12.59 -11.37
CA GLY A 709 23.73 -12.27 -12.52
C GLY A 709 23.28 -10.81 -12.58
N THR A 710 23.64 -9.99 -11.60
CA THR A 710 23.33 -8.56 -11.47
C THR A 710 24.60 -7.77 -11.14
N PRO A 711 24.63 -6.44 -11.35
CA PRO A 711 25.77 -5.61 -10.98
C PRO A 711 26.10 -5.69 -9.48
N THR A 712 27.38 -5.59 -9.13
CA THR A 712 27.90 -5.57 -7.75
C THR A 712 28.72 -4.31 -7.52
N THR A 713 28.91 -3.92 -6.25
CA THR A 713 29.71 -2.74 -5.90
C THR A 713 31.09 -3.14 -5.40
N PHE A 714 32.10 -2.35 -5.72
CA PHE A 714 33.49 -2.59 -5.40
C PHE A 714 34.15 -1.29 -4.91
N TRP A 715 34.70 -1.31 -3.69
CA TRP A 715 35.34 -0.16 -3.05
C TRP A 715 36.84 -0.42 -2.82
N LEU A 716 37.67 0.57 -3.16
CA LEU A 716 39.00 0.70 -2.63
C LEU A 716 38.95 1.62 -1.40
N MET A 717 39.44 1.16 -0.25
CA MET A 717 39.31 1.82 1.04
C MET A 717 40.69 2.11 1.64
N ARG A 718 40.81 3.25 2.33
CA ARG A 718 41.95 3.65 3.13
C ARG A 718 41.59 3.74 4.61
N TYR A 719 42.45 3.24 5.49
CA TYR A 719 42.27 3.37 6.94
C TYR A 719 42.74 4.73 7.43
N ASP A 720 41.92 5.42 8.17
CA ASP A 720 42.23 6.67 8.89
C ASP A 720 42.54 6.31 10.35
N ALA A 721 43.82 6.39 10.71
CA ALA A 721 44.28 6.06 12.07
C ALA A 721 43.79 7.08 13.13
N GLY A 722 43.51 8.33 12.72
CA GLY A 722 43.03 9.39 13.63
C GLY A 722 41.56 9.19 14.04
N ARG A 723 40.77 8.51 13.17
CA ARG A 723 39.35 8.24 13.42
C ARG A 723 39.07 6.74 13.68
N SER A 724 40.10 5.91 13.57
CA SER A 724 39.97 4.43 13.72
C SER A 724 38.97 3.78 12.78
N GLU A 725 38.79 4.31 11.57
CA GLU A 725 37.78 3.82 10.62
C GLU A 725 38.31 3.74 9.17
N TRP A 726 37.54 2.99 8.33
CA TRP A 726 37.85 2.81 6.93
C TRP A 726 36.99 3.73 6.06
N HIS A 727 37.62 4.51 5.17
CA HIS A 727 36.96 5.36 4.20
C HIS A 727 37.12 4.80 2.79
N SER A 728 36.04 4.82 1.98
CA SER A 728 36.17 4.56 0.54
C SER A 728 36.93 5.72 -0.11
N VAL A 729 37.92 5.37 -0.93
CA VAL A 729 38.66 6.36 -1.74
C VAL A 729 38.31 6.26 -3.21
N THR A 730 37.74 5.14 -3.62
CA THR A 730 37.18 4.92 -4.95
C THR A 730 36.05 3.88 -4.84
N GLU A 731 34.95 4.16 -5.52
CA GLU A 731 33.79 3.27 -5.62
C GLU A 731 33.51 2.99 -7.08
N ASN A 732 33.27 1.72 -7.43
CA ASN A 732 32.98 1.28 -8.78
C ASN A 732 31.85 0.24 -8.80
N VAL A 733 31.07 0.24 -9.87
CA VAL A 733 30.08 -0.80 -10.16
C VAL A 733 30.71 -1.83 -11.10
N ILE A 734 30.61 -3.11 -10.76
CA ILE A 734 31.06 -4.21 -11.60
C ILE A 734 29.83 -4.78 -12.33
N PRO A 735 29.77 -4.73 -13.67
CA PRO A 735 28.64 -5.31 -14.41
C PRO A 735 28.47 -6.80 -14.12
N ALA A 736 27.27 -7.35 -14.33
CA ALA A 736 27.01 -8.78 -14.21
C ALA A 736 28.00 -9.61 -15.07
N GLY A 737 28.66 -10.57 -14.45
CA GLY A 737 29.68 -11.42 -15.12
C GLY A 737 30.98 -10.70 -15.51
N GLY A 738 31.11 -9.40 -15.18
CA GLY A 738 32.22 -8.53 -15.57
C GLY A 738 33.32 -8.40 -14.54
N THR A 739 34.29 -7.52 -14.83
CA THR A 739 35.38 -7.09 -13.94
C THR A 739 35.46 -5.58 -13.90
N ALA A 740 35.86 -5.01 -12.75
CA ALA A 740 36.21 -3.60 -12.64
C ALA A 740 37.49 -3.42 -11.87
N SER A 741 38.20 -2.31 -12.16
CA SER A 741 39.41 -1.91 -11.46
C SER A 741 39.18 -0.58 -10.77
N ALA A 742 39.71 -0.43 -9.54
CA ALA A 742 39.72 0.80 -8.79
C ALA A 742 41.14 1.36 -8.77
N GLU A 743 41.22 2.67 -8.94
CA GLU A 743 42.48 3.41 -8.91
C GLU A 743 42.36 4.58 -7.92
N TRP A 744 43.48 4.80 -7.17
CA TRP A 744 43.58 5.97 -6.28
C TRP A 744 45.00 6.58 -6.42
N LEU A 745 45.07 7.90 -6.44
CA LEU A 745 46.36 8.57 -6.49
C LEU A 745 47.09 8.43 -5.15
N CYS A 746 48.32 7.91 -5.22
CA CYS A 746 49.27 7.89 -4.11
C CYS A 746 49.76 9.31 -3.85
N LYS A 747 49.06 10.13 -3.10
CA LYS A 747 49.42 11.52 -2.79
C LYS A 747 49.99 11.64 -1.40
N GLY A 748 51.06 12.45 -1.28
CA GLY A 748 51.69 12.78 -0.01
C GLY A 748 52.88 11.86 0.30
N SER A 749 53.56 12.15 1.40
CA SER A 749 54.65 11.33 1.95
C SER A 749 54.13 10.56 3.16
N GLY A 750 54.23 9.24 3.15
CA GLY A 750 53.87 8.42 4.30
C GLY A 750 53.28 7.06 3.95
N THR A 751 53.21 6.22 4.96
CA THR A 751 52.63 4.86 4.80
C THR A 751 51.18 4.88 5.18
N HIS A 752 50.31 4.44 4.26
CA HIS A 752 48.86 4.34 4.46
C HIS A 752 48.38 2.92 4.32
N THR A 753 47.36 2.55 5.06
CA THR A 753 46.81 1.20 5.05
C THR A 753 45.58 1.15 4.14
N TYR A 754 45.56 0.17 3.24
CA TYR A 754 44.51 -0.02 2.23
C TYR A 754 43.90 -1.41 2.30
N ARG A 755 42.67 -1.56 1.89
CA ARG A 755 41.99 -2.79 1.49
C ARG A 755 41.01 -2.51 0.37
N ALA A 756 40.62 -3.50 -0.35
CA ALA A 756 39.52 -3.46 -1.30
C ALA A 756 38.39 -4.34 -0.79
N VAL A 757 37.15 -3.97 -1.08
CA VAL A 757 35.96 -4.70 -0.62
C VAL A 757 34.96 -4.80 -1.77
N GLN A 758 34.56 -6.03 -2.12
CA GLN A 758 33.45 -6.27 -3.04
C GLN A 758 32.19 -6.58 -2.23
N PHE A 759 31.13 -5.92 -2.56
CA PHE A 759 29.80 -6.13 -1.99
C PHE A 759 28.93 -6.94 -2.95
N ASP A 760 28.06 -7.77 -2.41
CA ASP A 760 27.01 -8.43 -3.18
C ASP A 760 26.03 -7.39 -3.80
N PRO A 761 25.16 -7.77 -4.74
CA PRO A 761 24.24 -6.84 -5.40
C PRO A 761 23.38 -6.00 -4.45
N ASN A 762 23.11 -6.49 -3.25
CA ASN A 762 22.30 -5.85 -2.24
C ASN A 762 23.11 -5.17 -1.13
N MET A 763 24.43 -5.16 -1.23
CA MET A 763 25.37 -4.65 -0.23
C MET A 763 25.21 -5.27 1.19
N MET A 764 24.54 -6.40 1.29
CA MET A 764 24.31 -7.13 2.54
C MET A 764 25.52 -7.95 2.98
N PHE A 765 26.30 -8.43 2.03
CA PHE A 765 27.50 -9.20 2.26
C PHE A 765 28.68 -8.59 1.53
N ASN A 766 29.84 -8.69 2.14
CA ASN A 766 31.06 -8.24 1.49
C ASN A 766 32.18 -9.28 1.65
N LYS A 767 33.11 -9.23 0.71
CA LYS A 767 34.36 -9.95 0.78
C LYS A 767 35.53 -8.96 0.66
N PRO A 768 36.24 -8.70 1.77
CA PRO A 768 37.42 -7.83 1.73
C PRO A 768 38.62 -8.56 1.18
N SER A 769 39.51 -7.83 0.52
CA SER A 769 40.87 -8.25 0.27
C SER A 769 41.70 -8.30 1.58
N PRO A 770 42.88 -8.92 1.58
CA PRO A 770 43.87 -8.67 2.63
C PRO A 770 44.17 -7.18 2.80
N VAL A 771 44.48 -6.79 4.03
CA VAL A 771 44.90 -5.43 4.36
C VAL A 771 46.36 -5.25 4.01
N VAL A 772 46.75 -4.15 3.39
CA VAL A 772 48.13 -3.85 2.99
C VAL A 772 48.50 -2.41 3.38
N SER A 773 49.75 -2.23 3.80
CA SER A 773 50.32 -0.91 4.02
C SER A 773 51.19 -0.51 2.85
N ILE A 774 50.91 0.63 2.24
CA ILE A 774 51.60 1.14 1.06
C ILE A 774 52.16 2.51 1.38
N THR A 775 53.48 2.70 1.10
CA THR A 775 54.16 4.00 1.25
C THR A 775 54.04 4.77 -0.06
N CYS A 776 53.42 5.92 0.02
CA CYS A 776 53.38 6.88 -1.05
C CYS A 776 54.54 7.89 -0.93
#